data_2ef948ef211a898d1cf74c6c785b0c14
#
_entry.id   2ef948ef211a898d1cf74c6c785b0c14
#
_cell.length_a   1.000
_cell.length_b   1.000
_cell.length_c   1.000
_cell.angle_alpha   90.00
_cell.angle_beta   90.00
_cell.angle_gamma   90.00
#
_symmetry.space_group_name_H-M   'P 1'
#
loop_
_entity.id
_entity.type
_entity.pdbx_description
1 polymer ?
#
loop_
_entity_poly.entity_id
_entity_poly.type
_entity_poly.pdbx_seq_one_letter_code
_entity_poly.pdbx_strand_id
1 'polypeptide(L)'
;MKLQKSIVSLAIIATLSPALTFAAPTNSEPKQASSFTIEKNNQLKSYLDFANQSDFEDASRGYIATWPEKTIKDAKGNVIWDFSKYDFVEQEKNIQTVNPSLLRQAKLNNIDGLFKVKEGIYQVRGFDLSVMTFIRGDKGWVVIDPLISPETAAAGLKLLRDKVEDAPVTGVIFTHSHVDHFGGILGITSQEEIDAGKVDILAPEGFFSHSIAENLMAGNTMSRRASYMYGNLLEASSQGQVDGGLGKTTSSGAPGIVKPTHIANITGQKMAVDGVELEVIMAQESEAPSEFMFYFPQYKTMMAAEVMTHTIHNISTLRGAKTRDASSWAEYVDQALKTYGDKADTMIASHHWPTFGKEKIQTQLEKTRDMYKFVHDQTLRLANKGYTPNEISAEITLPDSLGKEWYNRGYYGTVSHNARATYDFYFGAWWDGNPANLNPLTPSEQGAKYVEAMGGEEKVIELAEQAVKNGEYRWAVTLLNNVTFSNPDNMDARYLEADAMEQLGYQAESGPWRNYYLGGAKELRQGIKPVATPDTAAIAKNMPFDQFMKYLGVTVKPDAANGLNIKVNINVKGDGQYSMELSNSVLKSYSGTQFEKADLTITLTRQAFEKMLTKQATLQDQVKAGSFKVSDQAQFQTLMSVFDKFDMWFGVVTP
;
A
#
# COMPACT_ATOMS: atom_id res chain seq x y z
N MET A 1 -16.23 18.40 -84.13
CA MET A 1 -14.86 18.03 -83.79
C MET A 1 -14.88 17.43 -82.35
N LYS A 2 -14.80 16.12 -82.28
CA LYS A 2 -14.94 15.34 -81.05
C LYS A 2 -13.53 15.04 -80.54
N LEU A 3 -13.20 15.43 -79.27
CA LEU A 3 -12.02 14.95 -78.59
C LEU A 3 -12.37 13.72 -77.78
N GLN A 4 -11.70 12.62 -78.06
CA GLN A 4 -11.72 11.38 -77.30
C GLN A 4 -10.85 11.54 -76.02
N LYS A 5 -11.41 11.14 -74.90
CA LYS A 5 -10.66 10.97 -73.68
C LYS A 5 -10.14 9.55 -73.55
N SER A 6 -8.83 9.37 -73.53
CA SER A 6 -8.19 8.11 -73.19
C SER A 6 -8.05 7.98 -71.66
N ILE A 7 -8.60 6.91 -71.15
CA ILE A 7 -8.42 6.53 -69.76
C ILE A 7 -7.22 5.59 -69.68
N VAL A 8 -6.16 6.00 -69.03
CA VAL A 8 -5.03 5.14 -68.71
C VAL A 8 -5.29 4.58 -67.29
N SER A 9 -5.55 3.28 -67.23
CA SER A 9 -5.64 2.53 -66.01
C SER A 9 -4.25 2.26 -65.44
N LEU A 10 -3.90 2.85 -64.31
CA LEU A 10 -2.67 2.56 -63.56
C LEU A 10 -2.95 1.37 -62.62
N ALA A 11 -2.42 0.22 -62.96
CA ALA A 11 -2.44 -0.96 -62.07
C ALA A 11 -1.39 -0.76 -60.96
N ILE A 12 -1.86 -0.54 -59.71
CA ILE A 12 -0.99 -0.55 -58.51
C ILE A 12 -0.74 -2.02 -58.17
N ILE A 13 0.47 -2.49 -58.42
CA ILE A 13 0.96 -3.75 -57.86
C ILE A 13 1.31 -3.51 -56.39
N ALA A 14 0.45 -3.96 -55.50
CA ALA A 14 0.76 -4.01 -54.07
C ALA A 14 1.78 -5.13 -53.84
N THR A 15 3.04 -4.78 -53.69
CA THR A 15 4.05 -5.70 -53.16
C THR A 15 3.77 -5.90 -51.67
N LEU A 16 3.24 -7.06 -51.33
CA LEU A 16 3.20 -7.57 -49.95
C LEU A 16 4.66 -7.82 -49.51
N SER A 17 5.25 -6.85 -48.80
CA SER A 17 6.43 -7.10 -47.98
C SER A 17 6.03 -8.02 -46.86
N PRO A 18 6.69 -9.16 -46.62
CA PRO A 18 6.45 -9.94 -45.43
C PRO A 18 6.83 -9.06 -44.21
N ALA A 19 5.88 -8.82 -43.35
CA ALA A 19 6.18 -8.26 -42.02
C ALA A 19 7.14 -9.24 -41.32
N LEU A 20 8.40 -8.86 -41.25
CA LEU A 20 9.36 -9.50 -40.37
C LEU A 20 8.81 -9.31 -38.96
N THR A 21 8.11 -10.30 -38.44
CA THR A 21 7.90 -10.46 -36.99
C THR A 21 9.29 -10.66 -36.40
N PHE A 22 9.86 -9.59 -35.88
CA PHE A 22 10.98 -9.71 -34.97
C PHE A 22 10.49 -10.55 -33.81
N ALA A 23 10.97 -11.79 -33.71
CA ALA A 23 10.85 -12.55 -32.49
C ALA A 23 11.41 -11.68 -31.36
N ALA A 24 10.64 -11.45 -30.28
CA ALA A 24 11.13 -10.75 -29.12
C ALA A 24 12.43 -11.42 -28.68
N PRO A 25 13.45 -10.64 -28.26
CA PRO A 25 14.71 -11.22 -27.81
C PRO A 25 14.42 -12.26 -26.73
N THR A 26 15.12 -13.39 -26.75
CA THR A 26 14.98 -14.51 -25.79
C THR A 26 15.18 -14.08 -24.33
N ASN A 27 15.69 -12.87 -24.09
CA ASN A 27 15.92 -12.26 -22.77
C ASN A 27 14.75 -11.39 -22.26
N SER A 28 13.62 -11.29 -22.98
CA SER A 28 12.47 -10.49 -22.53
C SER A 28 11.59 -11.21 -21.51
N GLU A 29 11.72 -12.52 -21.35
CA GLU A 29 10.90 -13.36 -20.47
C GLU A 29 11.60 -13.66 -19.14
N PRO A 30 10.82 -13.81 -18.03
CA PRO A 30 11.35 -14.19 -16.72
C PRO A 30 12.09 -15.53 -16.76
N LYS A 31 13.20 -15.64 -16.03
CA LYS A 31 13.96 -16.89 -15.89
C LYS A 31 13.31 -17.84 -14.89
N GLN A 32 13.64 -19.13 -15.02
CA GLN A 32 13.28 -20.13 -14.00
C GLN A 32 14.16 -19.97 -12.74
N ALA A 33 13.71 -20.58 -11.64
CA ALA A 33 14.51 -20.64 -10.43
C ALA A 33 15.81 -21.41 -10.67
N SER A 34 16.93 -20.86 -10.25
CA SER A 34 18.23 -21.53 -10.31
C SER A 34 18.35 -22.62 -9.24
N SER A 35 19.36 -23.49 -9.38
CA SER A 35 19.68 -24.48 -8.34
C SER A 35 19.96 -23.83 -6.97
N PHE A 36 20.65 -22.70 -6.92
CA PHE A 36 20.91 -21.95 -5.66
C PHE A 36 19.62 -21.44 -5.02
N THR A 37 18.69 -20.92 -5.82
CA THR A 37 17.38 -20.47 -5.33
C THR A 37 16.57 -21.64 -4.78
N ILE A 38 16.53 -22.74 -5.52
CA ILE A 38 15.82 -23.98 -5.11
C ILE A 38 16.41 -24.53 -3.80
N GLU A 39 17.74 -24.60 -3.71
CA GLU A 39 18.42 -25.07 -2.50
C GLU A 39 18.11 -24.19 -1.29
N LYS A 40 18.25 -22.88 -1.43
CA LYS A 40 17.94 -21.91 -0.37
C LYS A 40 16.48 -22.02 0.11
N ASN A 41 15.54 -22.14 -0.82
CA ASN A 41 14.13 -22.31 -0.49
C ASN A 41 13.86 -23.66 0.18
N ASN A 42 14.57 -24.73 -0.21
CA ASN A 42 14.42 -26.03 0.42
C ASN A 42 14.96 -26.09 1.86
N GLN A 43 15.93 -25.25 2.23
CA GLN A 43 16.41 -25.16 3.62
C GLN A 43 15.28 -24.77 4.60
N LEU A 44 14.32 -23.93 4.17
CA LEU A 44 13.16 -23.58 4.99
C LEU A 44 12.24 -24.77 5.27
N LYS A 45 12.14 -25.73 4.36
CA LYS A 45 11.31 -26.92 4.54
C LYS A 45 11.81 -27.84 5.67
N SER A 46 13.09 -27.77 6.00
CA SER A 46 13.65 -28.50 7.14
C SER A 46 13.65 -27.68 8.43
N TYR A 47 13.51 -26.36 8.35
CA TYR A 47 13.49 -25.46 9.50
C TYR A 47 12.09 -25.26 10.07
N LEU A 48 11.06 -25.15 9.22
CA LEU A 48 9.67 -24.87 9.58
C LEU A 48 8.81 -26.14 9.54
N ASP A 49 7.81 -26.20 10.41
CA ASP A 49 6.87 -27.33 10.49
C ASP A 49 5.72 -27.19 9.47
N PHE A 50 6.00 -27.54 8.20
CA PHE A 50 4.99 -27.54 7.13
C PHE A 50 3.90 -28.63 7.31
N ALA A 51 4.06 -29.57 8.23
CA ALA A 51 3.03 -30.54 8.55
C ALA A 51 1.93 -29.97 9.45
N ASN A 52 2.21 -28.86 10.14
CA ASN A 52 1.23 -28.17 10.99
C ASN A 52 0.12 -27.56 10.14
N GLN A 53 -1.11 -28.04 10.32
CA GLN A 53 -2.31 -27.60 9.60
C GLN A 53 -3.22 -26.67 10.43
N SER A 54 -2.82 -26.28 11.64
CA SER A 54 -3.70 -25.55 12.56
C SER A 54 -4.20 -24.20 11.99
N ASP A 55 -3.37 -23.52 11.18
CA ASP A 55 -3.80 -22.29 10.52
C ASP A 55 -4.84 -22.54 9.42
N PHE A 56 -4.71 -23.67 8.68
CA PHE A 56 -5.69 -24.05 7.65
C PHE A 56 -7.02 -24.45 8.28
N GLU A 57 -6.99 -25.12 9.46
CA GLU A 57 -8.19 -25.43 10.23
C GLU A 57 -8.88 -24.15 10.72
N ASP A 58 -8.12 -23.21 11.31
CA ASP A 58 -8.66 -21.92 11.77
C ASP A 58 -9.15 -21.06 10.59
N ALA A 59 -8.42 -21.02 9.48
CA ALA A 59 -8.78 -20.26 8.30
C ALA A 59 -10.04 -20.81 7.61
N SER A 60 -10.27 -22.11 7.65
CA SER A 60 -11.45 -22.75 7.04
C SER A 60 -12.65 -22.85 8.00
N ARG A 61 -12.43 -22.59 9.28
CA ARG A 61 -13.45 -22.77 10.32
C ARG A 61 -14.65 -21.86 10.10
N GLY A 62 -15.84 -22.44 10.18
CA GLY A 62 -17.11 -21.71 10.09
C GLY A 62 -17.46 -21.24 8.67
N TYR A 63 -16.84 -21.80 7.63
CA TYR A 63 -17.18 -21.49 6.24
C TYR A 63 -18.67 -21.68 5.97
N ILE A 64 -19.29 -20.69 5.32
CA ILE A 64 -20.72 -20.67 4.94
C ILE A 64 -20.85 -20.74 3.42
N ALA A 65 -20.24 -19.79 2.71
CA ALA A 65 -20.33 -19.67 1.26
C ALA A 65 -19.24 -18.74 0.74
N THR A 66 -18.90 -18.84 -0.55
CA THR A 66 -18.13 -17.83 -1.26
C THR A 66 -19.02 -17.07 -2.25
N TRP A 67 -18.47 -16.06 -2.90
CA TRP A 67 -19.15 -15.29 -3.93
C TRP A 67 -19.51 -16.19 -5.11
N PRO A 68 -20.77 -16.19 -5.57
CA PRO A 68 -21.23 -17.16 -6.59
C PRO A 68 -20.60 -16.92 -7.97
N GLU A 69 -20.17 -15.69 -8.24
CA GLU A 69 -19.51 -15.32 -9.49
C GLU A 69 -17.98 -15.29 -9.25
N LYS A 70 -17.18 -15.57 -10.30
CA LYS A 70 -15.73 -15.52 -10.20
C LYS A 70 -15.17 -14.10 -10.05
N THR A 71 -15.97 -13.09 -10.36
CA THR A 71 -15.53 -11.69 -10.36
C THR A 71 -16.55 -10.78 -9.68
N ILE A 72 -16.05 -9.70 -9.05
CA ILE A 72 -16.84 -8.55 -8.65
C ILE A 72 -16.55 -7.44 -9.67
N LYS A 73 -17.61 -6.77 -10.15
CA LYS A 73 -17.54 -5.74 -11.19
C LYS A 73 -18.17 -4.43 -10.74
N ASP A 74 -17.70 -3.32 -11.30
CA ASP A 74 -18.34 -2.03 -11.18
C ASP A 74 -19.60 -1.91 -12.07
N ALA A 75 -20.32 -0.80 -11.96
CA ALA A 75 -21.52 -0.53 -12.77
C ALA A 75 -21.24 -0.41 -14.28
N LYS A 76 -19.98 -0.25 -14.69
CA LYS A 76 -19.55 -0.20 -16.09
C LYS A 76 -19.10 -1.56 -16.64
N GLY A 77 -19.06 -2.58 -15.78
CA GLY A 77 -18.62 -3.92 -16.12
C GLY A 77 -17.12 -4.16 -15.98
N ASN A 78 -16.34 -3.20 -15.45
CA ASN A 78 -14.93 -3.40 -15.18
C ASN A 78 -14.75 -4.37 -14.01
N VAL A 79 -13.78 -5.27 -14.11
CA VAL A 79 -13.46 -6.21 -13.03
C VAL A 79 -12.73 -5.46 -11.92
N ILE A 80 -13.31 -5.44 -10.73
CA ILE A 80 -12.76 -4.85 -9.51
C ILE A 80 -12.00 -5.89 -8.70
N TRP A 81 -12.52 -7.11 -8.65
CA TRP A 81 -11.90 -8.26 -7.98
C TRP A 81 -12.12 -9.54 -8.77
N ASP A 82 -11.11 -10.39 -8.85
CA ASP A 82 -11.16 -11.68 -9.53
C ASP A 82 -10.64 -12.78 -8.59
N PHE A 83 -11.55 -13.64 -8.12
CA PHE A 83 -11.26 -14.74 -7.21
C PHE A 83 -10.39 -15.82 -7.87
N SER A 84 -10.51 -16.02 -9.18
CA SER A 84 -9.79 -17.05 -9.92
C SER A 84 -8.34 -16.69 -10.25
N LYS A 85 -7.97 -15.43 -10.04
CA LYS A 85 -6.65 -14.90 -10.40
C LYS A 85 -5.50 -15.65 -9.71
N TYR A 86 -5.74 -16.25 -8.56
CA TYR A 86 -4.75 -16.95 -7.74
C TYR A 86 -4.96 -18.47 -7.67
N ASP A 87 -5.82 -19.05 -8.49
CA ASP A 87 -6.06 -20.51 -8.54
C ASP A 87 -4.77 -21.30 -8.77
N PHE A 88 -3.79 -20.74 -9.45
CA PHE A 88 -2.50 -21.36 -9.71
C PHE A 88 -1.76 -21.77 -8.44
N VAL A 89 -1.98 -21.08 -7.32
CA VAL A 89 -1.34 -21.38 -6.01
C VAL A 89 -1.67 -22.80 -5.52
N GLU A 90 -2.86 -23.29 -5.86
CA GLU A 90 -3.34 -24.65 -5.54
C GLU A 90 -3.14 -25.63 -6.71
N GLN A 91 -3.27 -25.16 -7.94
CA GLN A 91 -3.28 -26.03 -9.13
C GLN A 91 -1.87 -26.41 -9.59
N GLU A 92 -0.90 -25.50 -9.52
CA GLU A 92 0.47 -25.77 -9.92
C GLU A 92 1.19 -26.67 -8.92
N LYS A 93 1.87 -27.69 -9.44
CA LYS A 93 2.69 -28.60 -8.64
C LYS A 93 4.16 -28.19 -8.72
N ASN A 94 4.90 -28.37 -7.62
CA ASN A 94 6.35 -28.16 -7.56
C ASN A 94 6.79 -26.74 -7.94
N ILE A 95 6.07 -25.71 -7.46
CA ILE A 95 6.46 -24.33 -7.66
C ILE A 95 7.83 -24.05 -7.03
N GLN A 96 8.83 -23.77 -7.85
CA GLN A 96 10.22 -23.50 -7.42
C GLN A 96 10.57 -22.01 -7.42
N THR A 97 9.74 -21.19 -8.06
CA THR A 97 9.90 -19.74 -8.20
C THR A 97 9.21 -18.94 -7.08
N VAL A 98 8.78 -19.61 -6.02
CA VAL A 98 8.16 -19.01 -4.84
C VAL A 98 8.80 -19.59 -3.58
N ASN A 99 9.13 -18.72 -2.63
CA ASN A 99 9.54 -19.12 -1.30
C ASN A 99 8.45 -20.01 -0.67
N PRO A 100 8.76 -21.22 -0.16
CA PRO A 100 7.75 -22.16 0.31
C PRO A 100 6.93 -21.63 1.50
N SER A 101 7.51 -20.79 2.35
CA SER A 101 6.80 -20.16 3.47
C SER A 101 5.78 -19.12 2.96
N LEU A 102 6.15 -18.29 1.98
CA LEU A 102 5.22 -17.36 1.32
C LEU A 102 4.13 -18.13 0.56
N LEU A 103 4.46 -19.23 -0.10
CA LEU A 103 3.47 -20.05 -0.81
C LEU A 103 2.43 -20.63 0.16
N ARG A 104 2.84 -21.05 1.38
CA ARG A 104 1.91 -21.48 2.43
C ARG A 104 0.97 -20.34 2.84
N GLN A 105 1.50 -19.14 3.05
CA GLN A 105 0.70 -17.96 3.38
C GLN A 105 -0.27 -17.60 2.26
N ALA A 106 0.19 -17.63 1.01
CA ALA A 106 -0.65 -17.37 -0.16
C ALA A 106 -1.82 -18.35 -0.27
N LYS A 107 -1.62 -19.63 0.06
CA LYS A 107 -2.70 -20.64 0.13
C LYS A 107 -3.71 -20.31 1.22
N LEU A 108 -3.26 -19.90 2.39
CA LEU A 108 -4.14 -19.49 3.48
C LEU A 108 -4.95 -18.24 3.12
N ASN A 109 -4.32 -17.23 2.50
CA ASN A 109 -4.98 -16.02 2.02
C ASN A 109 -5.91 -16.28 0.81
N ASN A 110 -5.77 -17.43 0.16
CA ASN A 110 -6.66 -17.85 -0.93
C ASN A 110 -7.96 -18.54 -0.45
N ILE A 111 -8.09 -18.79 0.85
CA ILE A 111 -9.33 -19.30 1.45
C ILE A 111 -10.32 -18.11 1.59
N ASP A 112 -11.17 -17.94 0.58
CA ASP A 112 -12.12 -16.83 0.48
C ASP A 112 -13.55 -17.25 0.86
N GLY A 113 -14.35 -16.28 1.29
CA GLY A 113 -15.78 -16.46 1.55
C GLY A 113 -16.30 -15.73 2.76
N LEU A 114 -17.53 -16.10 3.13
CA LEU A 114 -18.21 -15.72 4.37
C LEU A 114 -18.03 -16.84 5.40
N PHE A 115 -17.62 -16.47 6.60
CA PHE A 115 -17.32 -17.39 7.69
C PHE A 115 -18.04 -16.97 8.96
N LYS A 116 -18.63 -17.93 9.67
CA LYS A 116 -19.14 -17.72 11.03
C LYS A 116 -17.96 -17.88 12.01
N VAL A 117 -17.50 -16.80 12.58
CA VAL A 117 -16.43 -16.79 13.61
C VAL A 117 -17.00 -17.41 14.90
N LYS A 118 -18.11 -16.90 15.35
CA LYS A 118 -18.94 -17.41 16.46
C LYS A 118 -20.36 -16.87 16.34
N GLU A 119 -21.24 -17.19 17.29
CA GLU A 119 -22.59 -16.66 17.27
C GLU A 119 -22.58 -15.13 17.29
N GLY A 120 -23.25 -14.51 16.33
CA GLY A 120 -23.34 -13.06 16.19
C GLY A 120 -22.11 -12.40 15.52
N ILE A 121 -21.02 -13.12 15.22
CA ILE A 121 -19.83 -12.57 14.57
C ILE A 121 -19.52 -13.34 13.28
N TYR A 122 -19.39 -12.60 12.17
CA TYR A 122 -19.09 -13.14 10.85
C TYR A 122 -17.98 -12.37 10.18
N GLN A 123 -17.23 -12.99 9.28
CA GLN A 123 -16.20 -12.36 8.49
C GLN A 123 -16.32 -12.68 7.01
N VAL A 124 -16.08 -11.68 6.17
CA VAL A 124 -15.81 -11.84 4.73
C VAL A 124 -14.32 -11.70 4.53
N ARG A 125 -13.68 -12.75 4.00
CA ARG A 125 -12.25 -12.84 3.76
C ARG A 125 -11.94 -13.15 2.30
N GLY A 126 -10.81 -12.67 1.78
CA GLY A 126 -10.37 -12.90 0.40
C GLY A 126 -11.13 -12.11 -0.66
N PHE A 127 -11.94 -11.12 -0.27
CA PHE A 127 -12.65 -10.19 -1.17
C PHE A 127 -11.86 -8.92 -1.48
N ASP A 128 -10.80 -8.69 -0.72
CA ASP A 128 -9.85 -7.60 -0.85
C ASP A 128 -8.57 -7.94 -0.09
N LEU A 129 -7.68 -6.97 0.11
CA LEU A 129 -6.46 -7.10 0.92
C LEU A 129 -6.80 -7.36 2.40
N SER A 130 -7.75 -6.60 2.95
CA SER A 130 -8.21 -6.65 4.34
C SER A 130 -9.40 -7.58 4.54
N VAL A 131 -9.87 -7.69 5.78
CA VAL A 131 -11.00 -8.51 6.22
C VAL A 131 -12.12 -7.62 6.72
N MET A 132 -13.35 -7.84 6.25
CA MET A 132 -14.53 -7.17 6.74
C MET A 132 -15.26 -8.04 7.77
N THR A 133 -15.45 -7.50 8.98
CA THR A 133 -16.12 -8.20 10.08
C THR A 133 -17.51 -7.62 10.32
N PHE A 134 -18.49 -8.49 10.57
CA PHE A 134 -19.85 -8.14 10.90
C PHE A 134 -20.22 -8.64 12.28
N ILE A 135 -20.81 -7.77 13.10
CA ILE A 135 -21.33 -8.11 14.43
C ILE A 135 -22.82 -7.80 14.45
N ARG A 136 -23.63 -8.75 14.93
CA ARG A 136 -25.06 -8.55 15.07
C ARG A 136 -25.34 -7.63 16.27
N GLY A 137 -25.83 -6.42 16.00
CA GLY A 137 -26.31 -5.46 16.99
C GLY A 137 -27.80 -5.64 17.29
N ASP A 138 -28.37 -4.73 18.08
CA ASP A 138 -29.79 -4.81 18.48
C ASP A 138 -30.74 -4.62 17.30
N LYS A 139 -30.43 -3.75 16.35
CA LYS A 139 -31.30 -3.38 15.23
C LYS A 139 -30.78 -3.87 13.87
N GLY A 140 -29.45 -4.02 13.72
CA GLY A 140 -28.84 -4.34 12.46
C GLY A 140 -27.41 -4.89 12.58
N TRP A 141 -26.64 -4.67 11.55
CA TRP A 141 -25.23 -5.07 11.48
C TRP A 141 -24.31 -3.91 11.84
N VAL A 142 -23.38 -4.15 12.74
CA VAL A 142 -22.20 -3.32 12.97
C VAL A 142 -21.06 -3.90 12.13
N VAL A 143 -20.52 -3.09 11.23
CA VAL A 143 -19.46 -3.49 10.31
C VAL A 143 -18.12 -2.94 10.78
N ILE A 144 -17.09 -3.79 10.84
CA ILE A 144 -15.71 -3.37 11.12
C ILE A 144 -14.92 -3.49 9.83
N ASP A 145 -14.25 -2.39 9.44
CA ASP A 145 -13.34 -2.29 8.30
C ASP A 145 -13.95 -2.74 6.96
N PRO A 146 -14.71 -1.88 6.28
CA PRO A 146 -15.45 -2.23 5.06
C PRO A 146 -14.58 -2.30 3.79
N LEU A 147 -13.37 -2.88 3.85
CA LEU A 147 -12.47 -3.12 2.70
C LEU A 147 -12.01 -1.84 1.97
N ILE A 148 -11.34 -1.99 0.80
CA ILE A 148 -10.83 -0.86 -0.01
C ILE A 148 -11.93 -0.23 -0.85
N SER A 149 -12.72 -1.06 -1.54
CA SER A 149 -13.65 -0.57 -2.56
C SER A 149 -15.11 -0.78 -2.21
N PRO A 150 -15.99 0.15 -2.61
CA PRO A 150 -17.43 0.01 -2.43
C PRO A 150 -17.99 -1.27 -3.05
N GLU A 151 -17.46 -1.72 -4.17
CA GLU A 151 -17.90 -2.91 -4.88
C GLU A 151 -17.62 -4.19 -4.07
N THR A 152 -16.43 -4.32 -3.51
CA THR A 152 -16.05 -5.49 -2.70
C THR A 152 -16.80 -5.51 -1.37
N ALA A 153 -16.97 -4.34 -0.73
CA ALA A 153 -17.75 -4.20 0.48
C ALA A 153 -19.23 -4.51 0.27
N ALA A 154 -19.83 -4.00 -0.82
CA ALA A 154 -21.23 -4.30 -1.16
C ALA A 154 -21.44 -5.79 -1.46
N ALA A 155 -20.49 -6.44 -2.14
CA ALA A 155 -20.55 -7.88 -2.41
C ALA A 155 -20.50 -8.69 -1.11
N GLY A 156 -19.61 -8.33 -0.19
CA GLY A 156 -19.50 -8.99 1.12
C GLY A 156 -20.75 -8.81 1.97
N LEU A 157 -21.31 -7.61 2.05
CA LEU A 157 -22.58 -7.35 2.76
C LEU A 157 -23.74 -8.10 2.11
N LYS A 158 -23.79 -8.14 0.78
CA LYS A 158 -24.83 -8.90 0.07
C LYS A 158 -24.71 -10.39 0.39
N LEU A 159 -23.53 -10.96 0.39
CA LEU A 159 -23.32 -12.37 0.73
C LEU A 159 -23.78 -12.68 2.16
N LEU A 160 -23.48 -11.79 3.12
CA LEU A 160 -23.98 -11.92 4.50
C LEU A 160 -25.51 -11.90 4.55
N ARG A 161 -26.14 -10.93 3.89
CA ARG A 161 -27.61 -10.80 3.86
C ARG A 161 -28.29 -12.00 3.23
N ASP A 162 -27.75 -12.50 2.12
CA ASP A 162 -28.30 -13.65 1.41
C ASP A 162 -28.18 -14.97 2.20
N LYS A 163 -27.16 -15.11 3.06
CA LYS A 163 -26.82 -16.40 3.70
C LYS A 163 -27.10 -16.46 5.20
N VAL A 164 -27.20 -15.32 5.86
CA VAL A 164 -27.37 -15.24 7.32
C VAL A 164 -28.63 -14.49 7.67
N GLU A 165 -28.67 -13.17 7.46
CA GLU A 165 -29.84 -12.33 7.82
C GLU A 165 -29.81 -11.03 7.01
N ASP A 166 -30.94 -10.72 6.36
CA ASP A 166 -31.15 -9.44 5.68
C ASP A 166 -31.55 -8.36 6.69
N ALA A 167 -30.53 -7.74 7.32
CA ALA A 167 -30.69 -6.64 8.25
C ALA A 167 -29.95 -5.39 7.75
N PRO A 168 -30.36 -4.18 8.17
CA PRO A 168 -29.68 -2.94 7.81
C PRO A 168 -28.29 -2.87 8.47
N VAL A 169 -27.38 -2.05 7.88
CA VAL A 169 -26.21 -1.59 8.59
C VAL A 169 -26.61 -0.45 9.53
N THR A 170 -26.28 -0.56 10.81
CA THR A 170 -26.62 0.41 11.86
C THR A 170 -25.41 1.05 12.48
N GLY A 171 -24.22 0.48 12.26
CA GLY A 171 -22.98 1.05 12.72
C GLY A 171 -21.79 0.59 11.91
N VAL A 172 -20.72 1.39 11.92
CA VAL A 172 -19.41 1.06 11.33
C VAL A 172 -18.32 1.44 12.29
N ILE A 173 -17.30 0.60 12.41
CA ILE A 173 -16.10 0.85 13.20
C ILE A 173 -14.89 0.79 12.27
N PHE A 174 -14.14 1.88 12.16
CA PHE A 174 -12.85 1.89 11.48
C PHE A 174 -11.75 1.67 12.50
N THR A 175 -10.96 0.61 12.34
CA THR A 175 -9.88 0.30 13.30
C THR A 175 -8.74 1.28 13.22
N HIS A 176 -8.42 1.78 12.02
CA HIS A 176 -7.33 2.74 11.82
C HIS A 176 -7.46 3.50 10.48
N SER A 177 -6.49 4.38 10.19
CA SER A 177 -6.58 5.39 9.13
C SER A 177 -6.09 4.93 7.75
N HIS A 178 -5.83 3.64 7.50
CA HIS A 178 -5.45 3.14 6.19
C HIS A 178 -6.67 2.82 5.32
N VAL A 179 -6.50 3.01 3.99
CA VAL A 179 -7.62 2.99 3.03
C VAL A 179 -8.30 1.64 2.89
N ASP A 180 -7.60 0.56 3.14
CA ASP A 180 -8.14 -0.80 3.07
C ASP A 180 -9.07 -1.17 4.23
N HIS A 181 -9.23 -0.26 5.20
CA HIS A 181 -10.14 -0.42 6.35
C HIS A 181 -11.34 0.52 6.30
N PHE A 182 -11.33 1.52 5.39
CA PHE A 182 -12.47 2.45 5.30
C PHE A 182 -12.97 2.68 3.88
N GLY A 183 -12.17 2.39 2.86
CA GLY A 183 -12.43 2.82 1.48
C GLY A 183 -13.75 2.32 0.90
N GLY A 184 -14.21 1.15 1.31
CA GLY A 184 -15.45 0.54 0.86
C GLY A 184 -16.73 1.02 1.55
N ILE A 185 -16.64 2.00 2.46
CA ILE A 185 -17.77 2.47 3.28
C ILE A 185 -19.04 2.80 2.47
N LEU A 186 -18.88 3.45 1.31
CA LEU A 186 -20.02 3.83 0.45
C LEU A 186 -20.66 2.65 -0.30
N GLY A 187 -20.11 1.44 -0.17
CA GLY A 187 -20.71 0.20 -0.64
C GLY A 187 -21.70 -0.44 0.36
N ILE A 188 -21.65 0.00 1.64
CA ILE A 188 -22.47 -0.59 2.70
C ILE A 188 -23.44 0.40 3.35
N THR A 189 -23.22 1.69 3.20
CA THR A 189 -24.12 2.77 3.63
C THR A 189 -23.95 4.00 2.74
N SER A 190 -24.80 5.03 2.93
CA SER A 190 -24.73 6.29 2.21
C SER A 190 -24.48 7.46 3.16
N GLN A 191 -23.98 8.60 2.62
CA GLN A 191 -23.81 9.83 3.40
C GLN A 191 -25.16 10.31 3.97
N GLU A 192 -26.25 10.14 3.22
CA GLU A 192 -27.59 10.53 3.64
C GLU A 192 -28.08 9.70 4.85
N GLU A 193 -27.73 8.43 4.91
CA GLU A 193 -28.08 7.57 6.07
C GLU A 193 -27.27 7.97 7.32
N ILE A 194 -26.01 8.31 7.15
CA ILE A 194 -25.13 8.79 8.23
C ILE A 194 -25.64 10.15 8.74
N ASP A 195 -25.90 11.11 7.85
CA ASP A 195 -26.40 12.44 8.20
C ASP A 195 -27.79 12.39 8.87
N ALA A 196 -28.59 11.39 8.52
CA ALA A 196 -29.88 11.12 9.16
C ALA A 196 -29.78 10.39 10.53
N GLY A 197 -28.55 10.08 11.00
CA GLY A 197 -28.33 9.36 12.26
C GLY A 197 -28.83 7.91 12.25
N LYS A 198 -28.92 7.28 11.07
CA LYS A 198 -29.29 5.87 10.94
C LYS A 198 -28.12 4.93 11.11
N VAL A 199 -26.90 5.42 10.84
CA VAL A 199 -25.64 4.68 10.92
C VAL A 199 -24.64 5.47 11.75
N ASP A 200 -24.19 4.91 12.86
CA ASP A 200 -23.14 5.46 13.69
C ASP A 200 -21.77 5.06 13.14
N ILE A 201 -20.83 6.01 13.06
CA ILE A 201 -19.46 5.77 12.61
C ILE A 201 -18.50 6.01 13.76
N LEU A 202 -17.87 4.95 14.27
CA LEU A 202 -16.85 5.02 15.32
C LEU A 202 -15.45 4.89 14.71
N ALA A 203 -14.53 5.75 15.15
CA ALA A 203 -13.11 5.67 14.76
C ALA A 203 -12.19 6.15 15.88
N PRO A 204 -10.88 5.83 15.85
CA PRO A 204 -9.91 6.40 16.77
C PRO A 204 -9.66 7.88 16.49
N GLU A 205 -9.20 8.60 17.54
CA GLU A 205 -8.82 10.02 17.43
C GLU A 205 -7.80 10.25 16.30
N GLY A 206 -8.01 11.31 15.53
CA GLY A 206 -7.14 11.67 14.40
C GLY A 206 -7.45 10.91 13.10
N PHE A 207 -8.32 9.91 13.10
CA PHE A 207 -8.63 9.07 11.94
C PHE A 207 -8.83 9.88 10.65
N PHE A 208 -9.80 10.79 10.62
CA PHE A 208 -10.16 11.50 9.39
C PHE A 208 -9.04 12.38 8.82
N SER A 209 -8.30 13.06 9.71
CA SER A 209 -7.19 13.92 9.29
C SER A 209 -6.01 13.10 8.78
N HIS A 210 -5.67 11.99 9.41
CA HIS A 210 -4.57 11.12 8.99
C HIS A 210 -4.89 10.37 7.69
N SER A 211 -6.12 9.87 7.53
CA SER A 211 -6.56 9.22 6.29
C SER A 211 -6.41 10.10 5.05
N ILE A 212 -6.58 11.41 5.18
CA ILE A 212 -6.43 12.36 4.08
C ILE A 212 -4.97 12.83 3.95
N ALA A 213 -4.32 13.17 5.07
CA ALA A 213 -3.02 13.84 5.06
C ALA A 213 -1.86 12.91 4.67
N GLU A 214 -1.90 11.63 5.04
CA GLU A 214 -0.80 10.70 4.80
C GLU A 214 -0.47 10.56 3.32
N ASN A 215 -1.50 10.50 2.48
CA ASN A 215 -1.35 10.29 1.04
C ASN A 215 -1.36 11.61 0.22
N LEU A 216 -1.36 12.78 0.86
CA LEU A 216 -1.47 14.05 0.15
C LEU A 216 -0.11 14.60 -0.26
N MET A 217 0.79 14.85 0.71
CA MET A 217 2.02 15.61 0.47
C MET A 217 3.04 14.85 -0.40
N ALA A 218 3.17 13.54 -0.22
CA ALA A 218 4.06 12.66 -0.96
C ALA A 218 3.29 11.64 -1.83
N GLY A 219 2.01 11.85 -2.06
CA GLY A 219 1.10 10.88 -2.67
C GLY A 219 1.54 10.36 -4.03
N ASN A 220 2.16 11.22 -4.86
CA ASN A 220 2.69 10.80 -6.15
C ASN A 220 3.77 9.70 -5.99
N THR A 221 4.77 9.95 -5.16
CA THR A 221 5.85 8.97 -4.89
C THR A 221 5.32 7.74 -4.16
N MET A 222 4.43 7.92 -3.19
CA MET A 222 3.82 6.80 -2.45
C MET A 222 3.00 5.90 -3.38
N SER A 223 2.21 6.45 -4.29
CA SER A 223 1.44 5.69 -5.27
C SER A 223 2.33 4.91 -6.24
N ARG A 224 3.42 5.53 -6.72
CA ARG A 224 4.40 4.85 -7.56
C ARG A 224 5.05 3.67 -6.85
N ARG A 225 5.46 3.87 -5.60
CA ARG A 225 6.08 2.81 -4.77
C ARG A 225 5.07 1.75 -4.34
N ALA A 226 3.80 2.11 -4.11
CA ALA A 226 2.72 1.17 -3.83
C ALA A 226 2.46 0.22 -5.01
N SER A 227 2.59 0.71 -6.26
CA SER A 227 2.44 -0.14 -7.45
C SER A 227 3.46 -1.29 -7.50
N TYR A 228 4.66 -1.08 -6.95
CA TYR A 228 5.64 -2.15 -6.71
C TYR A 228 5.23 -3.03 -5.53
N MET A 229 4.96 -2.41 -4.38
CA MET A 229 4.75 -3.10 -3.11
C MET A 229 3.62 -4.13 -3.16
N TYR A 230 2.49 -3.76 -3.75
CA TYR A 230 1.32 -4.63 -3.86
C TYR A 230 1.31 -5.50 -5.13
N GLY A 231 2.37 -5.37 -5.97
CA GLY A 231 2.53 -6.17 -7.16
C GLY A 231 1.59 -5.82 -8.31
N ASN A 232 1.02 -4.60 -8.32
CA ASN A 232 0.08 -4.17 -9.35
C ASN A 232 0.70 -4.10 -10.76
N LEU A 233 2.04 -4.04 -10.83
CA LEU A 233 2.80 -4.09 -12.09
C LEU A 233 2.93 -5.51 -12.65
N LEU A 234 2.65 -6.54 -11.86
CA LEU A 234 2.90 -7.94 -12.16
C LEU A 234 1.60 -8.67 -12.50
N GLU A 235 1.71 -9.69 -13.32
CA GLU A 235 0.64 -10.66 -13.48
C GLU A 235 0.66 -11.66 -12.32
N ALA A 236 -0.51 -12.14 -11.93
CA ALA A 236 -0.62 -13.19 -10.93
C ALA A 236 -0.16 -14.52 -11.54
N SER A 237 0.96 -15.04 -11.07
CA SER A 237 1.57 -16.30 -11.52
C SER A 237 2.69 -16.72 -10.57
N SER A 238 3.16 -17.94 -10.70
CA SER A 238 4.31 -18.44 -9.91
C SER A 238 5.62 -17.71 -10.20
N GLN A 239 5.75 -17.02 -11.34
CA GLN A 239 6.89 -16.14 -11.66
C GLN A 239 6.57 -14.64 -11.47
N GLY A 240 5.35 -14.29 -11.10
CA GLY A 240 4.88 -12.93 -10.89
C GLY A 240 4.42 -12.67 -9.46
N GLN A 241 3.29 -11.97 -9.35
CA GLN A 241 2.66 -11.64 -8.07
C GLN A 241 1.95 -12.89 -7.52
N VAL A 242 2.19 -13.20 -6.25
CA VAL A 242 1.65 -14.38 -5.56
C VAL A 242 0.78 -13.97 -4.38
N ASP A 243 1.27 -13.06 -3.55
CA ASP A 243 0.61 -12.61 -2.33
C ASP A 243 1.18 -11.26 -1.88
N GLY A 244 0.41 -10.46 -1.17
CA GLY A 244 0.83 -9.20 -0.56
C GLY A 244 1.38 -9.38 0.86
N GLY A 245 1.25 -10.57 1.45
CA GLY A 245 1.64 -10.86 2.84
C GLY A 245 0.52 -10.66 3.85
N LEU A 246 -0.30 -9.61 3.70
CA LEU A 246 -1.50 -9.33 4.50
C LEU A 246 -2.79 -9.87 3.87
N GLY A 247 -2.73 -10.17 2.61
CA GLY A 247 -3.79 -10.66 1.74
C GLY A 247 -3.26 -10.77 0.33
N LYS A 248 -4.11 -11.09 -0.64
CA LYS A 248 -3.67 -11.35 -2.01
C LYS A 248 -3.08 -10.12 -2.68
N THR A 249 -3.88 -9.06 -2.83
CA THR A 249 -3.56 -7.77 -3.43
C THR A 249 -4.67 -6.77 -3.11
N THR A 250 -4.57 -5.54 -3.60
CA THR A 250 -5.60 -4.50 -3.48
C THR A 250 -6.67 -4.63 -4.58
N SER A 251 -7.94 -4.39 -4.25
CA SER A 251 -8.99 -4.21 -5.27
C SER A 251 -8.76 -2.91 -6.06
N SER A 252 -9.35 -2.83 -7.25
CA SER A 252 -9.16 -1.70 -8.18
C SER A 252 -10.31 -0.68 -8.18
N GLY A 253 -11.28 -0.80 -7.27
CA GLY A 253 -12.39 0.14 -7.15
C GLY A 253 -11.99 1.50 -6.57
N ALA A 254 -12.91 2.46 -6.65
CA ALA A 254 -12.69 3.84 -6.18
C ALA A 254 -13.03 3.97 -4.69
N PRO A 255 -12.04 4.14 -3.79
CA PRO A 255 -12.31 4.22 -2.35
C PRO A 255 -13.02 5.52 -1.98
N GLY A 256 -13.89 5.43 -0.97
CA GLY A 256 -14.57 6.56 -0.35
C GLY A 256 -14.08 6.82 1.08
N ILE A 257 -14.53 7.92 1.67
CA ILE A 257 -14.31 8.24 3.08
C ILE A 257 -15.50 9.02 3.62
N VAL A 258 -15.85 8.78 4.88
CA VAL A 258 -16.86 9.54 5.63
C VAL A 258 -16.29 10.04 6.95
N LYS A 259 -16.85 11.11 7.51
CA LYS A 259 -16.44 11.59 8.84
C LYS A 259 -17.03 10.68 9.91
N PRO A 260 -16.22 10.27 10.92
CA PRO A 260 -16.74 9.60 12.10
C PRO A 260 -17.75 10.48 12.86
N THR A 261 -18.79 9.83 13.40
CA THR A 261 -19.79 10.48 14.28
C THR A 261 -19.37 10.34 15.74
N HIS A 262 -18.57 9.33 16.08
CA HIS A 262 -18.05 9.04 17.40
C HIS A 262 -16.54 8.80 17.35
N ILE A 263 -15.82 9.28 18.37
CA ILE A 263 -14.36 9.17 18.46
C ILE A 263 -13.97 8.46 19.76
N ALA A 264 -13.14 7.43 19.62
CA ALA A 264 -12.42 6.82 20.74
C ALA A 264 -11.07 7.53 20.91
N ASN A 265 -10.72 7.95 22.14
CA ASN A 265 -9.50 8.73 22.39
C ASN A 265 -8.78 8.38 23.70
N ILE A 266 -9.31 7.45 24.49
CA ILE A 266 -8.71 7.08 25.79
C ILE A 266 -8.75 5.56 25.95
N THR A 267 -7.60 4.97 26.29
CA THR A 267 -7.53 3.55 26.68
C THR A 267 -8.39 3.30 27.93
N GLY A 268 -9.17 2.22 27.90
CA GLY A 268 -10.15 1.87 28.94
C GLY A 268 -11.52 2.52 28.72
N GLN A 269 -11.70 3.34 27.69
CA GLN A 269 -13.00 3.89 27.32
C GLN A 269 -13.96 2.76 26.97
N LYS A 270 -15.18 2.83 27.51
CA LYS A 270 -16.28 1.95 27.14
C LYS A 270 -17.21 2.68 26.19
N MET A 271 -17.50 2.06 25.09
CA MET A 271 -18.37 2.59 24.04
C MET A 271 -19.37 1.53 23.61
N ALA A 272 -20.39 1.94 22.87
CA ALA A 272 -21.35 1.03 22.29
C ALA A 272 -21.81 1.54 20.91
N VAL A 273 -22.00 0.63 19.97
CA VAL A 273 -22.56 0.90 18.64
C VAL A 273 -23.69 -0.11 18.43
N ASP A 274 -24.92 0.35 18.27
CA ASP A 274 -26.14 -0.48 18.14
C ASP A 274 -26.20 -1.63 19.17
N GLY A 275 -25.94 -1.33 20.48
CA GLY A 275 -25.95 -2.31 21.56
C GLY A 275 -24.70 -3.20 21.65
N VAL A 276 -23.78 -3.13 20.68
CA VAL A 276 -22.50 -3.83 20.76
C VAL A 276 -21.53 -3.03 21.62
N GLU A 277 -21.27 -3.53 22.84
CA GLU A 277 -20.34 -2.91 23.78
C GLU A 277 -18.88 -3.23 23.43
N LEU A 278 -18.00 -2.25 23.58
CA LEU A 278 -16.56 -2.41 23.37
C LEU A 278 -15.74 -1.65 24.43
N GLU A 279 -14.62 -2.24 24.83
CA GLU A 279 -13.60 -1.63 25.68
C GLU A 279 -12.34 -1.36 24.85
N VAL A 280 -11.86 -0.12 24.85
CA VAL A 280 -10.84 0.40 23.92
C VAL A 280 -9.43 0.28 24.49
N ILE A 281 -8.45 -0.10 23.66
CA ILE A 281 -7.01 0.16 23.84
C ILE A 281 -6.55 1.03 22.67
N MET A 282 -6.17 2.27 22.95
CA MET A 282 -5.54 3.13 21.95
C MET A 282 -4.15 2.60 21.59
N ALA A 283 -3.84 2.54 20.31
CA ALA A 283 -2.57 2.03 19.77
C ALA A 283 -1.99 3.00 18.73
N GLN A 284 -2.06 4.29 19.03
CA GLN A 284 -1.60 5.37 18.15
C GLN A 284 -0.12 5.21 17.76
N GLU A 285 0.22 5.53 16.52
CA GLU A 285 1.58 5.43 15.96
C GLU A 285 2.19 4.01 16.01
N SER A 286 1.34 2.97 16.17
CA SER A 286 1.74 1.57 15.97
C SER A 286 1.76 1.24 14.47
N GLU A 287 0.73 0.59 13.94
CA GLU A 287 0.64 0.33 12.49
C GLU A 287 0.25 1.61 11.72
N ALA A 288 -0.69 2.40 12.26
CA ALA A 288 -1.12 3.68 11.73
C ALA A 288 -0.99 4.80 12.75
N PRO A 289 -0.93 6.08 12.29
CA PRO A 289 -0.93 7.24 13.20
C PRO A 289 -2.17 7.31 14.10
N SER A 290 -3.28 6.77 13.61
CA SER A 290 -4.56 6.70 14.32
C SER A 290 -5.07 5.27 14.26
N GLU A 291 -4.97 4.56 15.37
CA GLU A 291 -5.31 3.14 15.50
C GLU A 291 -5.79 2.80 16.91
N PHE A 292 -6.65 1.79 17.04
CA PHE A 292 -7.07 1.24 18.31
C PHE A 292 -7.45 -0.24 18.21
N MET A 293 -7.16 -0.97 19.27
CA MET A 293 -7.69 -2.32 19.51
C MET A 293 -8.88 -2.23 20.44
N PHE A 294 -9.74 -3.24 20.49
CA PHE A 294 -10.87 -3.26 21.40
C PHE A 294 -11.34 -4.68 21.74
N TYR A 295 -12.06 -4.82 22.82
CA TYR A 295 -12.62 -6.07 23.31
C TYR A 295 -14.13 -5.97 23.41
N PHE A 296 -14.84 -7.02 22.97
CA PHE A 296 -16.28 -7.18 23.06
C PHE A 296 -16.62 -8.10 24.22
N PRO A 297 -17.05 -7.57 25.40
CA PRO A 297 -17.29 -8.38 26.59
C PRO A 297 -18.37 -9.45 26.39
N GLN A 298 -19.49 -9.09 25.71
CA GLN A 298 -20.58 -10.01 25.45
C GLN A 298 -20.19 -11.19 24.56
N TYR A 299 -19.16 -11.04 23.73
CA TYR A 299 -18.69 -12.07 22.80
C TYR A 299 -17.37 -12.71 23.24
N LYS A 300 -16.75 -12.26 24.33
CA LYS A 300 -15.38 -12.66 24.73
C LYS A 300 -14.39 -12.63 23.56
N THR A 301 -14.53 -11.64 22.71
CA THR A 301 -13.76 -11.51 21.48
C THR A 301 -12.91 -10.24 21.51
N MET A 302 -11.64 -10.37 21.19
CA MET A 302 -10.72 -9.26 21.02
C MET A 302 -10.58 -8.94 19.53
N MET A 303 -10.69 -7.65 19.16
CA MET A 303 -10.30 -7.11 17.87
C MET A 303 -8.91 -6.51 18.00
N ALA A 304 -7.94 -7.13 17.35
CA ALA A 304 -6.53 -6.76 17.42
C ALA A 304 -6.12 -5.70 16.38
N ALA A 305 -7.06 -5.21 15.58
CA ALA A 305 -6.84 -4.28 14.47
C ALA A 305 -5.74 -4.80 13.52
N GLU A 306 -4.78 -3.97 13.13
CA GLU A 306 -3.61 -4.41 12.39
C GLU A 306 -2.34 -4.47 13.27
N VAL A 307 -2.47 -4.13 14.57
CA VAL A 307 -1.40 -4.26 15.57
C VAL A 307 -0.93 -5.71 15.66
N MET A 308 -1.85 -6.67 15.47
CA MET A 308 -1.54 -8.09 15.43
C MET A 308 -2.27 -8.81 14.30
N THR A 309 -1.50 -9.45 13.45
CA THR A 309 -1.96 -10.28 12.34
C THR A 309 -1.15 -11.58 12.31
N HIS A 310 -1.38 -12.47 11.34
CA HIS A 310 -0.59 -13.71 11.19
C HIS A 310 0.68 -13.47 10.34
N THR A 311 1.41 -12.38 10.62
CA THR A 311 2.71 -12.04 10.00
C THR A 311 3.44 -11.00 10.83
N ILE A 312 4.77 -10.88 10.65
CA ILE A 312 5.48 -9.67 11.05
C ILE A 312 5.02 -8.52 10.16
N HIS A 313 4.50 -7.47 10.76
CA HIS A 313 4.25 -6.22 10.04
C HIS A 313 5.53 -5.41 9.87
N ASN A 314 5.61 -4.56 8.84
CA ASN A 314 6.76 -3.68 8.65
C ASN A 314 6.71 -2.47 9.61
N ILE A 315 7.87 -2.14 10.21
CA ILE A 315 8.06 -0.94 11.03
C ILE A 315 8.20 0.32 10.16
N SER A 316 8.70 0.18 8.92
CA SER A 316 8.69 1.21 7.88
C SER A 316 8.15 0.60 6.59
N THR A 317 7.13 1.22 6.01
CA THR A 317 6.51 0.66 4.81
C THR A 317 7.27 1.06 3.55
N LEU A 318 7.44 0.13 2.61
CA LEU A 318 8.16 0.36 1.36
C LEU A 318 7.47 1.39 0.45
N ARG A 319 6.14 1.52 0.52
CA ARG A 319 5.42 2.57 -0.21
C ARG A 319 5.77 3.98 0.30
N GLY A 320 6.12 4.10 1.55
CA GLY A 320 6.41 5.35 2.25
C GLY A 320 5.34 5.66 3.31
N ALA A 321 5.80 5.91 4.51
CA ALA A 321 5.07 6.45 5.67
C ALA A 321 6.11 6.91 6.70
N LYS A 322 5.67 7.51 7.79
CA LYS A 322 6.54 7.71 8.95
C LYS A 322 6.99 6.35 9.50
N THR A 323 8.25 6.27 9.90
CA THR A 323 8.77 5.08 10.60
C THR A 323 8.08 4.94 11.95
N ARG A 324 7.63 3.73 12.27
CA ARG A 324 6.87 3.38 13.46
C ARG A 324 7.81 3.02 14.62
N ASP A 325 7.29 3.08 15.84
CA ASP A 325 8.05 2.70 17.03
C ASP A 325 7.81 1.23 17.41
N ALA A 326 8.81 0.38 17.19
CA ALA A 326 8.75 -1.04 17.55
C ALA A 326 8.61 -1.29 19.06
N SER A 327 9.12 -0.38 19.91
CA SER A 327 8.96 -0.49 21.37
C SER A 327 7.52 -0.24 21.77
N SER A 328 6.93 0.86 21.35
CA SER A 328 5.53 1.19 21.64
C SER A 328 4.59 0.11 21.06
N TRP A 329 4.90 -0.43 19.89
CA TRP A 329 4.15 -1.55 19.33
C TRP A 329 4.13 -2.77 20.24
N ALA A 330 5.29 -3.17 20.76
CA ALA A 330 5.38 -4.26 21.73
C ALA A 330 4.60 -3.96 23.03
N GLU A 331 4.62 -2.70 23.48
CA GLU A 331 3.87 -2.27 24.69
C GLU A 331 2.35 -2.36 24.48
N TYR A 332 1.82 -2.01 23.30
CA TYR A 332 0.39 -2.16 23.02
C TYR A 332 -0.04 -3.63 23.00
N VAL A 333 0.78 -4.53 22.42
CA VAL A 333 0.52 -5.98 22.47
C VAL A 333 0.57 -6.50 23.91
N ASP A 334 1.53 -6.04 24.73
CA ASP A 334 1.63 -6.39 26.14
C ASP A 334 0.42 -5.90 26.95
N GLN A 335 -0.05 -4.69 26.65
CA GLN A 335 -1.27 -4.15 27.27
C GLN A 335 -2.50 -4.99 26.92
N ALA A 336 -2.63 -5.40 25.66
CA ALA A 336 -3.71 -6.28 25.21
C ALA A 336 -3.65 -7.65 25.92
N LEU A 337 -2.46 -8.24 26.01
CA LEU A 337 -2.23 -9.50 26.74
C LEU A 337 -2.65 -9.40 28.20
N LYS A 338 -2.21 -8.36 28.91
CA LYS A 338 -2.51 -8.16 30.33
C LYS A 338 -3.99 -7.85 30.58
N THR A 339 -4.64 -7.13 29.66
CA THR A 339 -6.02 -6.66 29.86
C THR A 339 -7.05 -7.70 29.42
N TYR A 340 -6.82 -8.37 28.31
CA TYR A 340 -7.80 -9.23 27.66
C TYR A 340 -7.33 -10.68 27.42
N GLY A 341 -6.05 -11.00 27.58
CA GLY A 341 -5.53 -12.35 27.34
C GLY A 341 -6.23 -13.44 28.18
N ASP A 342 -6.64 -13.11 29.40
CA ASP A 342 -7.41 -14.03 30.26
C ASP A 342 -8.92 -14.06 29.99
N LYS A 343 -9.44 -13.10 29.23
CA LYS A 343 -10.87 -12.90 28.99
C LYS A 343 -11.31 -13.36 27.60
N ALA A 344 -10.44 -13.20 26.59
CA ALA A 344 -10.75 -13.55 25.21
C ALA A 344 -10.65 -15.06 24.97
N ASP A 345 -11.66 -15.62 24.32
CA ASP A 345 -11.64 -16.97 23.75
C ASP A 345 -11.52 -16.98 22.23
N THR A 346 -11.64 -15.79 21.62
CA THR A 346 -11.53 -15.54 20.19
C THR A 346 -10.79 -14.23 19.97
N MET A 347 -9.83 -14.20 19.05
CA MET A 347 -9.15 -13.00 18.58
C MET A 347 -9.34 -12.89 17.08
N ILE A 348 -9.79 -11.72 16.62
CA ILE A 348 -9.95 -11.34 15.22
C ILE A 348 -9.05 -10.14 14.92
N ALA A 349 -8.69 -9.98 13.65
CA ALA A 349 -7.85 -8.88 13.20
C ALA A 349 -8.38 -8.30 11.88
N SER A 350 -7.80 -7.20 11.45
CA SER A 350 -8.16 -6.53 10.19
C SER A 350 -7.67 -7.28 8.94
N HIS A 351 -6.76 -8.25 9.13
CA HIS A 351 -6.25 -9.15 8.09
C HIS A 351 -6.24 -10.60 8.58
N HIS A 352 -6.17 -11.54 7.64
CA HIS A 352 -6.04 -12.98 7.86
C HIS A 352 -7.29 -13.62 8.50
N TRP A 353 -7.11 -14.67 9.28
CA TRP A 353 -8.12 -15.49 9.93
C TRP A 353 -8.09 -15.34 11.45
N PRO A 354 -9.16 -15.71 12.16
CA PRO A 354 -9.21 -15.62 13.61
C PRO A 354 -8.27 -16.62 14.30
N THR A 355 -7.88 -16.29 15.53
CA THR A 355 -7.25 -17.23 16.46
C THR A 355 -8.29 -17.64 17.50
N PHE A 356 -8.45 -18.95 17.70
CA PHE A 356 -9.44 -19.53 18.62
C PHE A 356 -8.79 -20.21 19.80
N GLY A 357 -9.33 -19.96 20.99
CA GLY A 357 -8.88 -20.54 22.25
C GLY A 357 -7.93 -19.65 23.04
N LYS A 358 -8.23 -19.50 24.33
CA LYS A 358 -7.53 -18.61 25.25
C LYS A 358 -6.01 -18.81 25.27
N GLU A 359 -5.57 -20.04 25.43
CA GLU A 359 -4.15 -20.37 25.51
C GLU A 359 -3.40 -20.02 24.23
N LYS A 360 -4.03 -20.28 23.06
CA LYS A 360 -3.47 -19.97 21.75
C LYS A 360 -3.34 -18.47 21.56
N ILE A 361 -4.36 -17.69 21.98
CA ILE A 361 -4.36 -16.24 21.95
C ILE A 361 -3.26 -15.67 22.86
N GLN A 362 -3.16 -16.13 24.10
CA GLN A 362 -2.12 -15.70 25.03
C GLN A 362 -0.72 -15.97 24.46
N THR A 363 -0.48 -17.16 23.94
CA THR A 363 0.81 -17.54 23.33
C THR A 363 1.14 -16.66 22.12
N GLN A 364 0.16 -16.38 21.26
CA GLN A 364 0.37 -15.51 20.09
C GLN A 364 0.66 -14.06 20.51
N LEU A 365 -0.10 -13.50 21.46
CA LEU A 365 0.14 -12.17 22.02
C LEU A 365 1.55 -12.08 22.64
N GLU A 366 1.92 -13.05 23.48
CA GLU A 366 3.22 -13.10 24.14
C GLU A 366 4.37 -13.13 23.12
N LYS A 367 4.33 -14.04 22.18
CA LYS A 367 5.41 -14.22 21.21
C LYS A 367 5.48 -13.12 20.16
N THR A 368 4.36 -12.49 19.78
CA THR A 368 4.36 -11.34 18.90
C THR A 368 4.94 -10.11 19.62
N ARG A 369 4.54 -9.84 20.87
CA ARG A 369 5.17 -8.84 21.73
C ARG A 369 6.68 -9.02 21.80
N ASP A 370 7.11 -10.24 22.12
CA ASP A 370 8.51 -10.58 22.29
C ASP A 370 9.31 -10.44 20.99
N MET A 371 8.68 -10.75 19.86
CA MET A 371 9.30 -10.57 18.55
C MET A 371 9.59 -9.09 18.26
N TYR A 372 8.62 -8.18 18.40
CA TYR A 372 8.86 -6.75 18.20
C TYR A 372 9.88 -6.20 19.20
N LYS A 373 9.77 -6.58 20.46
CA LYS A 373 10.72 -6.20 21.51
C LYS A 373 12.12 -6.72 21.24
N PHE A 374 12.27 -7.95 20.75
CA PHE A 374 13.55 -8.52 20.35
C PHE A 374 14.19 -7.75 19.21
N VAL A 375 13.43 -7.45 18.15
CA VAL A 375 13.94 -6.68 17.00
C VAL A 375 14.40 -5.30 17.45
N HIS A 376 13.61 -4.61 18.26
CA HIS A 376 13.95 -3.32 18.84
C HIS A 376 15.24 -3.38 19.65
N ASP A 377 15.27 -4.21 20.69
CA ASP A 377 16.37 -4.24 21.66
C ASP A 377 17.67 -4.72 21.03
N GLN A 378 17.63 -5.74 20.16
CA GLN A 378 18.83 -6.24 19.50
C GLN A 378 19.37 -5.27 18.46
N THR A 379 18.50 -4.53 17.76
CA THR A 379 18.93 -3.45 16.87
C THR A 379 19.71 -2.40 17.66
N LEU A 380 19.17 -1.89 18.76
CA LEU A 380 19.84 -0.88 19.58
C LEU A 380 21.11 -1.42 20.26
N ARG A 381 21.09 -2.68 20.70
CA ARG A 381 22.28 -3.32 21.27
C ARG A 381 23.46 -3.35 20.28
N LEU A 382 23.19 -3.67 19.02
CA LEU A 382 24.21 -3.70 17.97
C LEU A 382 24.60 -2.29 17.53
N ALA A 383 23.65 -1.37 17.39
CA ALA A 383 23.93 0.04 17.10
C ALA A 383 24.84 0.67 18.15
N ASN A 384 24.58 0.41 19.45
CA ASN A 384 25.45 0.87 20.56
C ASN A 384 26.85 0.23 20.58
N LYS A 385 27.08 -0.82 19.77
CA LYS A 385 28.41 -1.38 19.51
C LYS A 385 29.08 -0.80 18.26
N GLY A 386 28.41 0.15 17.57
CA GLY A 386 28.94 0.80 16.38
C GLY A 386 28.61 0.10 15.06
N TYR A 387 27.69 -0.88 15.06
CA TYR A 387 27.24 -1.54 13.83
C TYR A 387 26.36 -0.60 13.00
N THR A 388 26.56 -0.60 11.71
CA THR A 388 25.73 0.10 10.73
C THR A 388 24.39 -0.62 10.51
N PRO A 389 23.35 0.05 9.97
CA PRO A 389 22.04 -0.60 9.72
C PRO A 389 22.15 -1.83 8.81
N ASN A 390 23.09 -1.84 7.85
CA ASN A 390 23.30 -2.99 6.98
C ASN A 390 23.95 -4.18 7.70
N GLU A 391 24.90 -3.94 8.57
CA GLU A 391 25.52 -4.97 9.41
C GLU A 391 24.52 -5.53 10.42
N ILE A 392 23.74 -4.67 11.10
CA ILE A 392 22.68 -5.10 12.03
C ILE A 392 21.69 -6.00 11.32
N SER A 393 21.23 -5.59 10.13
CA SER A 393 20.23 -6.35 9.37
C SER A 393 20.73 -7.72 8.87
N ALA A 394 22.04 -7.91 8.77
CA ALA A 394 22.68 -9.18 8.42
C ALA A 394 22.89 -10.08 9.64
N GLU A 395 23.14 -9.48 10.82
CA GLU A 395 23.42 -10.19 12.07
C GLU A 395 22.16 -10.66 12.79
N ILE A 396 21.08 -9.85 12.74
CA ILE A 396 19.89 -10.10 13.57
C ILE A 396 19.08 -11.29 13.08
N THR A 397 18.89 -12.25 13.93
CA THR A 397 18.06 -13.45 13.67
C THR A 397 17.19 -13.74 14.88
N LEU A 398 15.91 -14.04 14.67
CA LEU A 398 15.02 -14.43 15.75
C LEU A 398 15.48 -15.77 16.36
N PRO A 399 15.41 -15.94 17.68
CA PRO A 399 15.58 -17.23 18.29
C PRO A 399 14.48 -18.19 17.81
N ASP A 400 14.79 -19.50 17.79
CA ASP A 400 13.87 -20.54 17.32
C ASP A 400 12.48 -20.50 17.96
N SER A 401 12.41 -20.12 19.24
CA SER A 401 11.17 -19.98 19.99
C SER A 401 10.22 -18.90 19.43
N LEU A 402 10.74 -17.93 18.67
CA LEU A 402 9.99 -16.89 18.00
C LEU A 402 9.96 -17.10 16.48
N GLY A 403 11.10 -17.44 15.88
CA GLY A 403 11.26 -17.51 14.43
C GLY A 403 10.58 -18.72 13.77
N LYS A 404 10.23 -19.78 14.53
CA LYS A 404 9.49 -20.94 14.03
C LYS A 404 7.97 -20.78 14.08
N GLU A 405 7.46 -19.74 14.75
CA GLU A 405 6.05 -19.44 14.77
C GLU A 405 5.58 -18.85 13.44
N TRP A 406 4.54 -19.41 12.85
CA TRP A 406 4.04 -18.98 11.55
C TRP A 406 3.58 -17.50 11.56
N TYR A 407 2.95 -17.02 12.62
CA TYR A 407 2.53 -15.62 12.78
C TYR A 407 3.70 -14.65 13.03
N ASN A 408 4.91 -15.13 13.29
CA ASN A 408 6.15 -14.35 13.36
C ASN A 408 7.02 -14.48 12.10
N ARG A 409 6.47 -15.04 11.00
CA ARG A 409 7.18 -15.07 9.71
C ARG A 409 7.04 -13.74 8.98
N GLY A 410 8.00 -13.47 8.13
CA GLY A 410 8.17 -12.18 7.47
C GLY A 410 7.42 -12.05 6.14
N TYR A 411 6.11 -12.30 6.11
CA TYR A 411 5.33 -12.25 4.88
C TYR A 411 5.07 -10.82 4.37
N TYR A 412 5.03 -9.84 5.28
CA TYR A 412 4.81 -8.43 4.95
C TYR A 412 6.02 -7.55 5.34
N GLY A 413 6.36 -7.45 6.61
CA GLY A 413 7.68 -7.02 7.06
C GLY A 413 8.70 -8.15 7.02
N THR A 414 9.93 -7.89 7.43
CA THR A 414 10.95 -8.91 7.71
C THR A 414 11.80 -8.48 8.89
N VAL A 415 12.46 -9.41 9.58
CA VAL A 415 13.39 -9.06 10.67
C VAL A 415 14.48 -8.12 10.17
N SER A 416 15.09 -8.41 9.03
CA SER A 416 16.14 -7.59 8.38
C SER A 416 15.63 -6.20 8.00
N HIS A 417 14.40 -6.08 7.50
CA HIS A 417 13.76 -4.82 7.17
C HIS A 417 13.48 -4.00 8.42
N ASN A 418 12.85 -4.65 9.42
CA ASN A 418 12.44 -4.00 10.66
C ASN A 418 13.63 -3.55 11.52
N ALA A 419 14.76 -4.27 11.47
CA ALA A 419 15.99 -3.83 12.10
C ALA A 419 16.51 -2.50 11.51
N ARG A 420 16.52 -2.37 10.16
CA ARG A 420 16.84 -1.09 9.52
C ARG A 420 15.84 0.01 9.88
N ALA A 421 14.56 -0.31 9.90
CA ALA A 421 13.50 0.63 10.27
C ALA A 421 13.61 1.09 11.73
N THR A 422 13.93 0.19 12.64
CA THR A 422 14.20 0.55 14.05
C THR A 422 15.46 1.42 14.18
N TYR A 423 16.51 1.14 13.42
CA TYR A 423 17.69 2.02 13.35
C TYR A 423 17.30 3.41 12.83
N ASP A 424 16.51 3.48 11.75
CA ASP A 424 16.02 4.72 11.17
C ASP A 424 15.23 5.56 12.18
N PHE A 425 14.37 4.94 12.96
CA PHE A 425 13.56 5.62 13.98
C PHE A 425 14.41 6.41 14.98
N TYR A 426 15.57 5.86 15.39
CA TYR A 426 16.47 6.50 16.38
C TYR A 426 17.54 7.38 15.78
N PHE A 427 18.07 7.03 14.60
CA PHE A 427 19.28 7.67 14.05
C PHE A 427 19.06 8.32 12.68
N GLY A 428 17.88 8.13 12.05
CA GLY A 428 17.61 8.56 10.68
C GLY A 428 18.21 7.62 9.62
N ALA A 429 17.52 7.54 8.45
CA ALA A 429 17.87 6.58 7.40
C ALA A 429 18.89 7.08 6.38
N TRP A 430 19.10 8.40 6.30
CA TRP A 430 19.87 8.97 5.19
C TRP A 430 21.39 8.77 5.32
N TRP A 431 21.90 8.47 6.51
CA TRP A 431 23.34 8.37 6.79
C TRP A 431 23.63 7.28 7.83
N ASP A 432 24.72 6.52 7.62
CA ASP A 432 25.14 5.39 8.44
C ASP A 432 26.14 5.76 9.55
N GLY A 433 26.47 7.05 9.71
CA GLY A 433 27.48 7.55 10.69
C GLY A 433 28.90 7.61 10.15
N ASN A 434 29.20 7.01 8.98
CA ASN A 434 30.54 7.08 8.38
C ASN A 434 30.72 8.40 7.61
N PRO A 435 31.71 9.24 7.97
CA PRO A 435 31.97 10.50 7.27
C PRO A 435 32.15 10.37 5.75
N ALA A 436 32.64 9.24 5.25
CA ALA A 436 32.77 8.99 3.82
C ALA A 436 31.45 8.97 3.06
N ASN A 437 30.34 8.63 3.76
CA ASN A 437 29.01 8.55 3.20
C ASN A 437 28.13 9.79 3.53
N LEU A 438 28.72 10.84 4.12
CA LEU A 438 27.99 12.04 4.54
C LEU A 438 27.46 12.85 3.34
N ASN A 439 28.20 12.88 2.24
CA ASN A 439 27.83 13.59 1.00
C ASN A 439 28.17 12.71 -0.21
N PRO A 440 27.37 11.66 -0.47
CA PRO A 440 27.64 10.73 -1.55
C PRO A 440 27.37 11.37 -2.92
N LEU A 441 28.00 10.82 -3.96
CA LEU A 441 27.66 11.14 -5.35
C LEU A 441 26.22 10.73 -5.66
N THR A 442 25.62 11.36 -6.68
CA THR A 442 24.34 10.91 -7.21
C THR A 442 24.46 9.49 -7.78
N PRO A 443 23.38 8.69 -7.85
CA PRO A 443 23.48 7.32 -8.38
C PRO A 443 24.11 7.24 -9.78
N SER A 444 23.78 8.15 -10.68
CA SER A 444 24.36 8.18 -12.03
C SER A 444 25.84 8.55 -12.04
N GLU A 445 26.25 9.56 -11.26
CA GLU A 445 27.68 9.93 -11.13
C GLU A 445 28.48 8.81 -10.49
N GLN A 446 27.96 8.22 -9.40
CA GLN A 446 28.60 7.09 -8.73
C GLN A 446 28.73 5.89 -9.66
N GLY A 447 27.66 5.55 -10.39
CA GLY A 447 27.66 4.46 -11.37
C GLY A 447 28.73 4.65 -12.43
N ALA A 448 28.80 5.83 -13.04
CA ALA A 448 29.81 6.13 -14.05
C ALA A 448 31.25 5.98 -13.52
N LYS A 449 31.52 6.45 -12.29
CA LYS A 449 32.83 6.33 -11.67
C LYS A 449 33.23 4.90 -11.32
N TYR A 450 32.29 4.11 -10.82
CA TYR A 450 32.52 2.69 -10.54
C TYR A 450 32.76 1.89 -11.82
N VAL A 451 31.97 2.12 -12.87
CA VAL A 451 32.13 1.45 -14.16
C VAL A 451 33.50 1.78 -14.77
N GLU A 452 33.92 3.06 -14.77
CA GLU A 452 35.25 3.48 -15.22
C GLU A 452 36.34 2.77 -14.41
N ALA A 453 36.27 2.80 -13.08
CA ALA A 453 37.29 2.21 -12.19
C ALA A 453 37.41 0.68 -12.32
N MET A 454 36.31 -0.01 -12.67
CA MET A 454 36.27 -1.46 -12.88
C MET A 454 36.70 -1.88 -14.30
N GLY A 455 37.00 -0.96 -15.20
CA GLY A 455 37.49 -1.25 -16.54
C GLY A 455 36.44 -1.22 -17.65
N GLY A 456 35.29 -0.58 -17.40
CA GLY A 456 34.23 -0.36 -18.38
C GLY A 456 33.03 -1.30 -18.24
N GLU A 457 31.95 -1.00 -18.96
CA GLU A 457 30.67 -1.72 -18.88
C GLU A 457 30.81 -3.22 -19.16
N GLU A 458 31.54 -3.61 -20.21
CA GLU A 458 31.75 -5.01 -20.57
C GLU A 458 32.40 -5.81 -19.43
N LYS A 459 33.39 -5.20 -18.74
CA LYS A 459 34.04 -5.85 -17.61
C LYS A 459 33.13 -6.01 -16.40
N VAL A 460 32.28 -5.02 -16.13
CA VAL A 460 31.31 -5.11 -15.05
C VAL A 460 30.27 -6.18 -15.34
N ILE A 461 29.80 -6.28 -16.58
CA ILE A 461 28.86 -7.33 -17.01
C ILE A 461 29.51 -8.72 -16.87
N GLU A 462 30.76 -8.91 -17.29
CA GLU A 462 31.50 -10.17 -17.10
C GLU A 462 31.58 -10.58 -15.61
N LEU A 463 31.91 -9.63 -14.72
CA LEU A 463 31.95 -9.87 -13.28
C LEU A 463 30.57 -10.24 -12.72
N ALA A 464 29.52 -9.57 -13.19
CA ALA A 464 28.15 -9.87 -12.79
C ALA A 464 27.67 -11.23 -13.30
N GLU A 465 28.02 -11.64 -14.52
CA GLU A 465 27.75 -12.98 -15.01
C GLU A 465 28.40 -14.06 -14.12
N GLN A 466 29.65 -13.82 -13.68
CA GLN A 466 30.31 -14.73 -12.78
C GLN A 466 29.60 -14.79 -11.41
N ALA A 467 29.16 -13.64 -10.89
CA ALA A 467 28.38 -13.58 -9.65
C ALA A 467 27.04 -14.35 -9.79
N VAL A 468 26.32 -14.18 -10.90
CA VAL A 468 25.08 -14.95 -11.18
C VAL A 468 25.37 -16.46 -11.25
N LYS A 469 26.43 -16.88 -11.93
CA LYS A 469 26.86 -18.27 -12.01
C LYS A 469 27.19 -18.89 -10.66
N ASN A 470 27.61 -18.07 -9.68
CA ASN A 470 27.92 -18.48 -8.31
C ASN A 470 26.72 -18.35 -7.35
N GLY A 471 25.56 -17.86 -7.80
CA GLY A 471 24.41 -17.60 -6.95
C GLY A 471 24.50 -16.33 -6.09
N GLU A 472 25.47 -15.45 -6.36
CA GLU A 472 25.74 -14.20 -5.64
C GLU A 472 24.85 -13.04 -6.18
N TYR A 473 23.53 -13.26 -6.23
CA TYR A 473 22.58 -12.35 -6.89
C TYR A 473 22.59 -10.93 -6.32
N ARG A 474 22.75 -10.76 -5.00
CA ARG A 474 22.87 -9.43 -4.39
C ARG A 474 24.07 -8.67 -4.93
N TRP A 475 25.21 -9.35 -5.12
CA TRP A 475 26.41 -8.78 -5.68
C TRP A 475 26.21 -8.46 -7.17
N ALA A 476 25.61 -9.35 -7.93
CA ALA A 476 25.30 -9.12 -9.34
C ALA A 476 24.46 -7.86 -9.54
N VAL A 477 23.35 -7.72 -8.77
CA VAL A 477 22.52 -6.49 -8.79
C VAL A 477 23.32 -5.25 -8.42
N THR A 478 24.19 -5.33 -7.40
CA THR A 478 25.02 -4.19 -7.00
C THR A 478 25.96 -3.74 -8.13
N LEU A 479 26.58 -4.68 -8.84
CA LEU A 479 27.45 -4.39 -9.97
C LEU A 479 26.67 -3.75 -11.12
N LEU A 480 25.58 -4.39 -11.54
CA LEU A 480 24.81 -4.02 -12.72
C LEU A 480 24.03 -2.71 -12.53
N ASN A 481 23.57 -2.43 -11.32
CA ASN A 481 22.93 -1.15 -11.01
C ASN A 481 23.85 0.06 -11.28
N ASN A 482 25.17 -0.08 -11.15
CA ASN A 482 26.10 0.97 -11.55
C ASN A 482 26.11 1.16 -13.08
N VAL A 483 26.00 0.09 -13.88
CA VAL A 483 25.91 0.18 -15.34
C VAL A 483 24.58 0.79 -15.75
N THR A 484 23.46 0.31 -15.24
CA THR A 484 22.11 0.76 -15.62
C THR A 484 21.83 2.23 -15.24
N PHE A 485 22.45 2.74 -14.16
CA PHE A 485 22.37 4.15 -13.80
C PHE A 485 23.37 5.05 -14.56
N SER A 486 24.48 4.52 -15.05
CA SER A 486 25.42 5.27 -15.90
C SER A 486 25.04 5.24 -17.37
N ASN A 487 24.47 4.13 -17.84
CA ASN A 487 24.03 3.91 -19.22
C ASN A 487 22.71 3.11 -19.22
N PRO A 488 21.54 3.78 -19.13
CA PRO A 488 20.24 3.11 -19.08
C PRO A 488 19.86 2.39 -20.40
N ASP A 489 20.59 2.64 -21.50
CA ASP A 489 20.37 2.01 -22.78
C ASP A 489 21.13 0.68 -22.96
N ASN A 490 21.99 0.31 -22.01
CA ASN A 490 22.70 -0.97 -22.03
C ASN A 490 21.75 -2.12 -21.68
N MET A 491 21.16 -2.72 -22.73
CA MET A 491 20.15 -3.79 -22.58
C MET A 491 20.75 -5.08 -22.00
N ASP A 492 22.02 -5.39 -22.25
CA ASP A 492 22.65 -6.60 -21.69
C ASP A 492 22.79 -6.49 -20.17
N ALA A 493 23.21 -5.34 -19.67
CA ALA A 493 23.23 -5.08 -18.24
C ALA A 493 21.83 -5.14 -17.60
N ARG A 494 20.83 -4.52 -18.25
CA ARG A 494 19.44 -4.51 -17.78
C ARG A 494 18.85 -5.92 -17.71
N TYR A 495 19.07 -6.75 -18.72
CA TYR A 495 18.54 -8.12 -18.74
C TYR A 495 19.21 -9.00 -17.68
N LEU A 496 20.53 -8.87 -17.50
CA LEU A 496 21.26 -9.64 -16.49
C LEU A 496 20.88 -9.18 -15.06
N GLU A 497 20.67 -7.88 -14.85
CA GLU A 497 20.17 -7.35 -13.58
C GLU A 497 18.77 -7.88 -13.27
N ALA A 498 17.88 -7.92 -14.28
CA ALA A 498 16.58 -8.50 -14.15
C ALA A 498 16.63 -10.00 -13.78
N ASP A 499 17.52 -10.78 -14.44
CA ASP A 499 17.72 -12.20 -14.10
C ASP A 499 18.12 -12.38 -12.63
N ALA A 500 19.02 -11.55 -12.11
CA ALA A 500 19.47 -11.59 -10.72
C ALA A 500 18.35 -11.13 -9.74
N MET A 501 17.60 -10.08 -10.09
CA MET A 501 16.45 -9.62 -9.29
C MET A 501 15.34 -10.67 -9.20
N GLU A 502 15.07 -11.40 -10.28
CA GLU A 502 14.10 -12.50 -10.28
C GLU A 502 14.49 -13.58 -9.26
N GLN A 503 15.76 -13.98 -9.21
CA GLN A 503 16.21 -14.97 -8.21
C GLN A 503 16.05 -14.44 -6.78
N LEU A 504 16.32 -13.17 -6.53
CA LEU A 504 16.07 -12.54 -5.22
C LEU A 504 14.58 -12.50 -4.88
N GLY A 505 13.73 -12.21 -5.85
CA GLY A 505 12.27 -12.25 -5.71
C GLY A 505 11.74 -13.65 -5.41
N TYR A 506 12.28 -14.69 -6.06
CA TYR A 506 11.88 -16.08 -5.81
C TYR A 506 12.33 -16.60 -4.44
N GLN A 507 13.40 -16.02 -3.88
CA GLN A 507 13.88 -16.33 -2.54
C GLN A 507 13.14 -15.55 -1.44
N ALA A 508 12.48 -14.45 -1.77
CA ALA A 508 11.86 -13.57 -0.80
C ALA A 508 10.64 -14.24 -0.12
N GLU A 509 10.66 -14.30 1.22
CA GLU A 509 9.52 -14.69 2.04
C GLU A 509 8.47 -13.58 2.12
N SER A 510 8.90 -12.31 2.08
CA SER A 510 8.02 -11.14 2.06
C SER A 510 7.40 -10.94 0.68
N GLY A 511 6.06 -10.88 0.62
CA GLY A 511 5.32 -10.54 -0.59
C GLY A 511 5.75 -9.18 -1.16
N PRO A 512 5.81 -8.10 -0.36
CA PRO A 512 6.33 -6.81 -0.81
C PRO A 512 7.75 -6.84 -1.36
N TRP A 513 8.69 -7.55 -0.73
CA TRP A 513 10.05 -7.66 -1.25
C TRP A 513 10.09 -8.41 -2.58
N ARG A 514 9.35 -9.53 -2.67
CA ARG A 514 9.18 -10.25 -3.93
C ARG A 514 8.65 -9.34 -5.02
N ASN A 515 7.58 -8.60 -4.73
CA ASN A 515 6.93 -7.72 -5.68
C ASN A 515 7.85 -6.59 -6.15
N TYR A 516 8.68 -6.02 -5.25
CA TYR A 516 9.69 -5.03 -5.62
C TYR A 516 10.76 -5.60 -6.55
N TYR A 517 11.33 -6.75 -6.23
CA TYR A 517 12.35 -7.37 -7.09
C TYR A 517 11.79 -7.73 -8.47
N LEU A 518 10.63 -8.38 -8.52
CA LEU A 518 10.01 -8.79 -9.78
C LEU A 518 9.46 -7.60 -10.59
N GLY A 519 8.93 -6.57 -9.94
CA GLY A 519 8.53 -5.32 -10.57
C GLY A 519 9.71 -4.59 -11.18
N GLY A 520 10.84 -4.53 -10.48
CA GLY A 520 12.11 -3.99 -10.98
C GLY A 520 12.63 -4.77 -12.18
N ALA A 521 12.64 -6.10 -12.10
CA ALA A 521 13.03 -6.96 -13.21
C ALA A 521 12.17 -6.73 -14.46
N LYS A 522 10.85 -6.61 -14.29
CA LYS A 522 9.93 -6.31 -15.38
C LYS A 522 10.22 -4.95 -16.05
N GLU A 523 10.45 -3.91 -15.25
CA GLU A 523 10.78 -2.57 -15.78
C GLU A 523 12.16 -2.53 -16.45
N LEU A 524 13.15 -3.24 -15.95
CA LEU A 524 14.44 -3.40 -16.62
C LEU A 524 14.27 -4.04 -18.01
N ARG A 525 13.41 -5.05 -18.15
CA ARG A 525 13.17 -5.75 -19.42
C ARG A 525 12.31 -4.95 -20.40
N GLN A 526 11.25 -4.32 -19.93
CA GLN A 526 10.15 -3.80 -20.77
C GLN A 526 9.99 -2.28 -20.71
N GLY A 527 10.77 -1.59 -19.87
CA GLY A 527 10.55 -0.18 -19.54
C GLY A 527 9.30 0.01 -18.69
N ILE A 528 9.02 1.28 -18.33
CA ILE A 528 7.86 1.65 -17.54
C ILE A 528 6.59 1.50 -18.36
N LYS A 529 5.66 0.69 -17.86
CA LYS A 529 4.31 0.55 -18.45
C LYS A 529 3.28 0.98 -17.42
N PRO A 530 2.59 2.11 -17.65
CA PRO A 530 1.52 2.55 -16.78
C PRO A 530 0.43 1.48 -16.62
N VAL A 531 0.00 1.27 -15.38
CA VAL A 531 -1.16 0.44 -15.06
C VAL A 531 -2.31 1.30 -14.54
N ALA A 532 -3.53 0.79 -14.58
CA ALA A 532 -4.67 1.49 -14.01
C ALA A 532 -4.46 1.71 -12.51
N THR A 533 -4.71 2.94 -12.07
CA THR A 533 -4.68 3.33 -10.66
C THR A 533 -6.11 3.53 -10.15
N PRO A 534 -6.40 3.24 -8.87
CA PRO A 534 -7.70 3.53 -8.30
C PRO A 534 -8.08 5.01 -8.46
N ASP A 535 -9.35 5.28 -8.73
CA ASP A 535 -9.87 6.65 -8.75
C ASP A 535 -10.07 7.15 -7.31
N THR A 536 -9.24 8.07 -6.88
CA THR A 536 -9.29 8.66 -5.53
C THR A 536 -10.18 9.91 -5.42
N ALA A 537 -10.99 10.18 -6.44
CA ALA A 537 -11.85 11.37 -6.48
C ALA A 537 -12.78 11.50 -5.26
N ALA A 538 -13.33 10.39 -4.76
CA ALA A 538 -14.21 10.41 -3.60
C ALA A 538 -13.49 10.81 -2.30
N ILE A 539 -12.23 10.40 -2.11
CA ILE A 539 -11.40 10.86 -1.00
C ILE A 539 -11.03 12.33 -1.20
N ALA A 540 -10.59 12.69 -2.41
CA ALA A 540 -10.20 14.05 -2.75
C ALA A 540 -11.34 15.07 -2.53
N LYS A 541 -12.58 14.70 -2.80
CA LYS A 541 -13.77 15.53 -2.52
C LYS A 541 -13.85 15.98 -1.05
N ASN A 542 -13.44 15.15 -0.13
CA ASN A 542 -13.45 15.43 1.31
C ASN A 542 -12.22 16.20 1.81
N MET A 543 -11.28 16.54 0.92
CA MET A 543 -10.05 17.26 1.29
C MET A 543 -10.39 18.64 1.88
N PRO A 544 -9.93 18.97 3.10
CA PRO A 544 -10.01 20.32 3.65
C PRO A 544 -9.25 21.32 2.77
N PHE A 545 -9.81 22.52 2.57
CA PHE A 545 -9.22 23.50 1.69
C PHE A 545 -7.85 24.00 2.16
N ASP A 546 -7.63 24.06 3.46
CA ASP A 546 -6.32 24.38 4.04
C ASP A 546 -5.24 23.35 3.73
N GLN A 547 -5.59 22.05 3.72
CA GLN A 547 -4.66 20.99 3.32
C GLN A 547 -4.32 21.07 1.82
N PHE A 548 -5.30 21.37 0.98
CA PHE A 548 -5.06 21.62 -0.43
C PHE A 548 -4.07 22.79 -0.64
N MET A 549 -4.24 23.90 0.07
CA MET A 549 -3.30 25.03 -0.02
C MET A 549 -1.88 24.66 0.44
N LYS A 550 -1.75 23.85 1.50
CA LYS A 550 -0.43 23.32 1.93
C LYS A 550 0.19 22.46 0.85
N TYR A 551 -0.60 21.61 0.20
CA TYR A 551 -0.14 20.78 -0.92
C TYR A 551 0.34 21.63 -2.10
N LEU A 552 -0.33 22.75 -2.44
CA LEU A 552 0.14 23.65 -3.49
C LEU A 552 1.57 24.16 -3.20
N GLY A 553 1.93 24.38 -1.94
CA GLY A 553 3.30 24.74 -1.55
C GLY A 553 4.35 23.72 -1.99
N VAL A 554 4.01 22.43 -1.98
CA VAL A 554 4.90 21.33 -2.44
C VAL A 554 5.12 21.37 -3.96
N THR A 555 4.19 21.96 -4.70
CA THR A 555 4.24 22.02 -6.17
C THR A 555 4.93 23.25 -6.74
N VAL A 556 5.41 24.19 -5.91
CA VAL A 556 6.06 25.43 -6.37
C VAL A 556 7.42 25.11 -7.04
N LYS A 557 7.59 25.56 -8.27
CA LYS A 557 8.86 25.56 -9.01
C LYS A 557 9.69 26.78 -8.60
N PRO A 558 10.85 26.61 -7.92
CA PRO A 558 11.61 27.73 -7.39
C PRO A 558 12.04 28.75 -8.47
N ASP A 559 12.49 28.26 -9.63
CA ASP A 559 12.95 29.12 -10.74
C ASP A 559 11.81 29.96 -11.32
N ALA A 560 10.60 29.37 -11.48
CA ALA A 560 9.42 30.09 -11.97
C ALA A 560 8.87 31.08 -10.95
N ALA A 561 9.08 30.83 -9.67
CA ALA A 561 8.63 31.69 -8.57
C ALA A 561 9.67 32.78 -8.16
N ASN A 562 10.89 32.70 -8.71
CA ASN A 562 11.98 33.60 -8.33
C ASN A 562 11.63 35.07 -8.62
N GLY A 563 11.80 35.91 -7.60
CA GLY A 563 11.51 37.35 -7.68
C GLY A 563 10.02 37.70 -7.60
N LEU A 564 9.12 36.74 -7.58
CA LEU A 564 7.68 37.01 -7.41
C LEU A 564 7.34 37.28 -5.94
N ASN A 565 6.47 38.26 -5.73
CA ASN A 565 5.83 38.55 -4.44
C ASN A 565 4.35 38.75 -4.70
N ILE A 566 3.51 37.80 -4.33
CA ILE A 566 2.08 37.77 -4.63
C ILE A 566 1.29 37.45 -3.37
N LYS A 567 0.42 38.36 -2.93
CA LYS A 567 -0.55 38.16 -1.86
C LYS A 567 -1.92 37.84 -2.45
N VAL A 568 -2.48 36.70 -2.04
CA VAL A 568 -3.76 36.19 -2.57
C VAL A 568 -4.77 36.08 -1.45
N ASN A 569 -5.95 36.64 -1.61
CA ASN A 569 -7.10 36.35 -0.78
C ASN A 569 -8.01 35.34 -1.48
N ILE A 570 -8.53 34.37 -0.73
CA ILE A 570 -9.38 33.31 -1.27
C ILE A 570 -10.65 33.23 -0.44
N ASN A 571 -11.81 33.38 -1.12
CA ASN A 571 -13.12 33.24 -0.52
C ASN A 571 -13.77 31.94 -1.04
N VAL A 572 -13.88 30.93 -0.21
CA VAL A 572 -14.57 29.67 -0.55
C VAL A 572 -15.98 29.71 0.04
N LYS A 573 -16.97 29.99 -0.80
CA LYS A 573 -18.38 30.06 -0.37
C LYS A 573 -18.85 28.67 0.06
N GLY A 574 -19.37 28.58 1.28
CA GLY A 574 -19.79 27.32 1.91
C GLY A 574 -18.66 26.59 2.67
N ASP A 575 -17.48 27.25 2.84
CA ASP A 575 -16.35 26.68 3.58
C ASP A 575 -15.68 27.75 4.47
N GLY A 576 -14.97 28.76 3.89
CA GLY A 576 -14.28 29.76 4.68
C GLY A 576 -13.52 30.81 3.89
N GLN A 577 -12.76 31.61 4.63
CA GLN A 577 -11.82 32.60 4.09
C GLN A 577 -10.40 32.14 4.33
N TYR A 578 -9.55 32.33 3.31
CA TYR A 578 -8.17 31.87 3.30
C TYR A 578 -7.29 32.90 2.62
N SER A 579 -5.98 32.83 2.85
CA SER A 579 -5.02 33.62 2.09
C SER A 579 -3.74 32.82 1.82
N MET A 580 -3.04 33.22 0.77
CA MET A 580 -1.71 32.70 0.41
C MET A 580 -0.75 33.83 0.13
N GLU A 581 0.52 33.65 0.44
CA GLU A 581 1.61 34.54 0.10
C GLU A 581 2.72 33.78 -0.57
N LEU A 582 3.00 34.13 -1.83
CA LEU A 582 4.18 33.64 -2.54
C LEU A 582 5.28 34.68 -2.38
N SER A 583 6.38 34.34 -1.73
CA SER A 583 7.56 35.17 -1.58
C SER A 583 8.80 34.32 -1.33
N ASN A 584 9.98 34.74 -1.79
CA ASN A 584 11.21 33.97 -1.69
C ASN A 584 11.09 32.54 -2.26
N SER A 585 10.30 32.38 -3.33
CA SER A 585 9.95 31.09 -3.96
C SER A 585 9.24 30.10 -3.02
N VAL A 586 8.61 30.58 -1.94
CA VAL A 586 7.86 29.78 -0.96
C VAL A 586 6.40 30.25 -0.93
N LEU A 587 5.47 29.31 -1.02
CA LEU A 587 4.05 29.57 -0.84
C LEU A 587 3.64 29.29 0.62
N LYS A 588 3.24 30.32 1.32
CA LYS A 588 2.66 30.23 2.67
C LYS A 588 1.14 30.31 2.56
N SER A 589 0.42 29.59 3.41
CA SER A 589 -1.04 29.58 3.44
C SER A 589 -1.58 29.81 4.85
N TYR A 590 -2.71 30.51 4.94
CA TYR A 590 -3.34 30.90 6.19
C TYR A 590 -4.85 30.66 6.11
N SER A 591 -5.43 30.12 7.18
CA SER A 591 -6.87 29.91 7.33
C SER A 591 -7.49 30.98 8.20
N GLY A 592 -8.69 31.42 7.86
CA GLY A 592 -9.44 32.44 8.64
C GLY A 592 -8.87 33.86 8.57
N THR A 593 -7.83 34.09 7.74
CA THR A 593 -7.15 35.39 7.64
C THR A 593 -7.09 35.87 6.20
N GLN A 594 -7.18 37.17 6.01
CA GLN A 594 -7.02 37.80 4.69
C GLN A 594 -6.09 39.01 4.80
N PHE A 595 -5.40 39.34 3.71
CA PHE A 595 -4.56 40.56 3.59
C PHE A 595 -5.45 41.78 3.36
N GLU A 596 -5.16 42.90 4.01
CA GLU A 596 -5.83 44.17 3.75
C GLU A 596 -5.65 44.61 2.31
N LYS A 597 -4.45 44.38 1.75
CA LYS A 597 -4.11 44.62 0.35
C LYS A 597 -3.58 43.33 -0.26
N ALA A 598 -4.40 42.68 -1.09
CA ALA A 598 -4.04 41.53 -1.86
C ALA A 598 -3.83 41.92 -3.34
N ASP A 599 -2.85 41.29 -3.98
CA ASP A 599 -2.59 41.44 -5.41
C ASP A 599 -3.62 40.70 -6.25
N LEU A 600 -4.19 39.65 -5.69
CA LEU A 600 -5.17 38.78 -6.31
C LEU A 600 -6.23 38.36 -5.30
N THR A 601 -7.51 38.41 -5.72
CA THR A 601 -8.60 37.76 -4.96
C THR A 601 -9.26 36.71 -5.81
N ILE A 602 -9.35 35.48 -5.24
CA ILE A 602 -10.03 34.34 -5.84
C ILE A 602 -11.32 34.09 -5.06
N THR A 603 -12.43 33.96 -5.76
CA THR A 603 -13.72 33.60 -5.15
C THR A 603 -14.27 32.37 -5.86
N LEU A 604 -14.55 31.30 -5.09
CA LEU A 604 -15.13 30.08 -5.62
C LEU A 604 -16.14 29.48 -4.64
N THR A 605 -16.98 28.56 -5.09
CA THR A 605 -17.82 27.76 -4.21
C THR A 605 -17.10 26.49 -3.79
N ARG A 606 -17.43 25.93 -2.63
CA ARG A 606 -16.91 24.61 -2.21
C ARG A 606 -17.22 23.56 -3.27
N GLN A 607 -18.40 23.54 -3.84
CA GLN A 607 -18.79 22.61 -4.89
C GLN A 607 -17.92 22.77 -6.16
N ALA A 608 -17.56 24.01 -6.54
CA ALA A 608 -16.68 24.24 -7.68
C ALA A 608 -15.27 23.67 -7.43
N PHE A 609 -14.75 23.89 -6.23
CA PHE A 609 -13.48 23.29 -5.80
C PHE A 609 -13.51 21.74 -5.90
N GLU A 610 -14.52 21.10 -5.34
CA GLU A 610 -14.70 19.65 -5.38
C GLU A 610 -14.77 19.12 -6.81
N LYS A 611 -15.57 19.75 -7.70
CA LYS A 611 -15.68 19.34 -9.11
C LYS A 611 -14.36 19.43 -9.87
N MET A 612 -13.57 20.49 -9.59
CA MET A 612 -12.24 20.65 -10.21
C MET A 612 -11.25 19.61 -9.69
N LEU A 613 -11.24 19.38 -8.39
CA LEU A 613 -10.35 18.42 -7.75
C LEU A 613 -10.62 16.96 -8.21
N THR A 614 -11.91 16.64 -8.40
CA THR A 614 -12.35 15.33 -8.89
C THR A 614 -12.39 15.20 -10.42
N LYS A 615 -11.87 16.20 -11.14
CA LYS A 615 -11.86 16.26 -12.62
C LYS A 615 -13.25 16.15 -13.28
N GLN A 616 -14.34 16.41 -12.54
CA GLN A 616 -15.71 16.44 -13.05
C GLN A 616 -16.00 17.73 -13.84
N ALA A 617 -15.24 18.79 -13.61
CA ALA A 617 -15.28 20.01 -14.37
C ALA A 617 -13.91 20.69 -14.44
N THR A 618 -13.67 21.41 -15.52
CA THR A 618 -12.46 22.21 -15.68
C THR A 618 -12.60 23.58 -14.98
N LEU A 619 -11.48 24.25 -14.73
CA LEU A 619 -11.48 25.64 -14.27
C LEU A 619 -12.32 26.55 -15.19
N GLN A 620 -12.21 26.35 -16.52
CA GLN A 620 -12.96 27.12 -17.52
C GLN A 620 -14.46 26.92 -17.39
N ASP A 621 -14.90 25.68 -17.09
CA ASP A 621 -16.32 25.39 -16.86
C ASP A 621 -16.84 26.15 -15.64
N GLN A 622 -16.06 26.19 -14.56
CA GLN A 622 -16.42 26.89 -13.32
C GLN A 622 -16.42 28.41 -13.51
N VAL A 623 -15.51 28.94 -14.31
CA VAL A 623 -15.51 30.37 -14.69
C VAL A 623 -16.77 30.68 -15.51
N LYS A 624 -17.13 29.90 -16.51
CA LYS A 624 -18.36 30.10 -17.32
C LYS A 624 -19.62 29.99 -16.47
N ALA A 625 -19.65 29.10 -15.49
CA ALA A 625 -20.76 28.92 -14.55
C ALA A 625 -20.84 30.05 -13.49
N GLY A 626 -19.86 30.97 -13.44
CA GLY A 626 -19.77 32.05 -12.44
C GLY A 626 -19.46 31.58 -11.02
N SER A 627 -19.11 30.29 -10.85
CA SER A 627 -18.75 29.65 -9.57
C SER A 627 -17.27 29.77 -9.23
N PHE A 628 -16.45 30.31 -10.14
CA PHE A 628 -15.05 30.64 -9.95
C PHE A 628 -14.79 32.05 -10.56
N LYS A 629 -14.20 32.96 -9.78
CA LYS A 629 -13.88 34.33 -10.21
C LYS A 629 -12.52 34.73 -9.66
N VAL A 630 -11.81 35.54 -10.43
CA VAL A 630 -10.55 36.18 -10.06
C VAL A 630 -10.65 37.70 -10.26
N SER A 631 -9.99 38.46 -9.39
CA SER A 631 -9.94 39.93 -9.52
C SER A 631 -9.00 40.38 -10.62
N ASP A 632 -7.95 39.62 -10.91
CA ASP A 632 -6.97 39.94 -11.96
C ASP A 632 -6.55 38.60 -12.66
N GLN A 633 -6.86 38.52 -13.95
CA GLN A 633 -6.58 37.34 -14.77
C GLN A 633 -5.08 37.16 -15.05
N ALA A 634 -4.33 38.25 -15.21
CA ALA A 634 -2.90 38.20 -15.48
C ALA A 634 -2.13 37.73 -14.25
N GLN A 635 -2.44 38.26 -13.07
CA GLN A 635 -1.86 37.81 -11.81
C GLN A 635 -2.22 36.34 -11.52
N PHE A 636 -3.45 35.93 -11.82
CA PHE A 636 -3.84 34.51 -11.67
C PHE A 636 -3.04 33.59 -12.60
N GLN A 637 -2.84 33.98 -13.87
CA GLN A 637 -2.01 33.19 -14.79
C GLN A 637 -0.55 33.11 -14.32
N THR A 638 0.00 34.24 -13.83
CA THR A 638 1.35 34.26 -13.24
C THR A 638 1.45 33.32 -12.05
N LEU A 639 0.50 33.34 -11.12
CA LEU A 639 0.45 32.42 -9.99
C LEU A 639 0.35 30.96 -10.45
N MET A 640 -0.52 30.67 -11.43
CA MET A 640 -0.69 29.29 -11.91
C MET A 640 0.55 28.74 -12.65
N SER A 641 1.39 29.60 -13.22
CA SER A 641 2.60 29.19 -13.94
C SER A 641 3.71 28.67 -13.02
N VAL A 642 3.67 28.99 -11.72
CA VAL A 642 4.70 28.56 -10.77
C VAL A 642 4.50 27.13 -10.26
N PHE A 643 3.31 26.53 -10.45
CA PHE A 643 3.02 25.20 -9.96
C PHE A 643 3.49 24.11 -10.93
N ASP A 644 4.09 23.08 -10.39
CA ASP A 644 4.51 21.88 -11.12
C ASP A 644 3.38 20.85 -11.24
N LYS A 645 3.58 19.88 -12.13
CA LYS A 645 2.72 18.70 -12.30
C LYS A 645 3.61 17.47 -12.17
N PHE A 646 3.29 16.64 -11.22
CA PHE A 646 4.05 15.42 -11.00
C PHE A 646 3.58 14.32 -11.96
N ASP A 647 4.55 13.67 -12.62
CA ASP A 647 4.31 12.40 -13.30
C ASP A 647 4.48 11.27 -12.29
N MET A 648 3.51 10.37 -12.23
CA MET A 648 3.59 9.20 -11.37
C MET A 648 4.57 8.15 -11.90
N TRP A 649 4.75 8.09 -13.22
CA TRP A 649 5.49 7.02 -13.88
C TRP A 649 6.96 7.36 -14.10
N PHE A 650 7.63 7.86 -13.06
CA PHE A 650 9.07 8.10 -13.06
C PHE A 650 9.90 6.81 -12.90
N GLY A 651 11.17 6.83 -13.34
CA GLY A 651 12.11 5.72 -13.20
C GLY A 651 12.40 5.36 -11.74
N VAL A 652 12.53 4.05 -11.46
CA VAL A 652 12.90 3.53 -10.13
C VAL A 652 14.19 2.72 -10.24
N VAL A 653 14.30 1.89 -11.27
CA VAL A 653 15.46 1.02 -11.52
C VAL A 653 16.42 1.56 -12.59
N THR A 654 16.08 2.69 -13.18
CA THR A 654 16.91 3.47 -14.10
C THR A 654 16.72 4.96 -13.79
N PRO A 655 17.64 5.85 -14.20
CA PRO A 655 17.51 7.30 -14.03
C PRO A 655 16.22 7.88 -14.58
#